data_3ef81e90d71bb78fc612475760ca06aa
#
_entry.id   3ef81e90d71bb78fc612475760ca06aa
#
_cell.length_a   1.000
_cell.length_b   1.000
_cell.length_c   1.000
_cell.angle_alpha   90.00
_cell.angle_beta   90.00
_cell.angle_gamma   90.00
#
_symmetry.space_group_name_H-M   'P 1'
#
loop_
_entity.id
_entity.type
_entity.pdbx_description
1 polymer ?
#
loop_
_entity_poly.entity_id
_entity_poly.type
_entity_poly.pdbx_seq_one_letter_code
_entity_poly.pdbx_strand_id
1 'polypeptide(L)'
;MKKIALLSALLYLSICAMAQQDTTDDKNLDEVVVYSNKFAEKKKNLAQKIDVISARTIAKFNSQNTGDLLINSGNVFVQKSQQGGSSPVIRGFEASRVLIVVDGIRLNNAIYRAGHLQNVITIDQNMLERVEVLYGPASTMYGSDGLGGVVHFRTKSPVFSNSKKLKVAGTAFIRYSTVNEEKTSHVDISLGGKKVAWLQSYSYSNFGDMKMGSDYKKKYPDFGRRSQYITNIGGIDYVTLNDDDRIQRFSSYSQWDITQKLLFKQSDKVSHHFNFQYSNSSNVPRYDRLQDTRNFGGSIGTTLRYAEWFYGPQTRLMGAYEMNVDNIGFLDALRVNLNYQDIKESRQTREYRRYDRFDSRREHVKVGGYIIDGRITWGNHELNVGIDGQLNDVKSVADRTNINTGVKTKLDTRYPDGSNNMNYFGLYAQHLLKIKNGKWILNDGIRLQAVNLHSTIIDNSFFNLPVTNIKQSPFALTGNLGLVYMPSANFRVTGNLSSGFRAPNIDDVARVFESSTASKRVVIPNSAIKPEYTYNIDLGITQTIQDKIRFEITGFYTLFKNAIALAPFQLNGQDSIIYNGVKSAVFTNQNVNKAFLHGINARLKIDFSKKLSLDNTISQTFGRYKKPDETKKPLDHVPPVFGKTTITYADKKISSEIYCMFNGWKKIKDYNPDGEDNGQYATPDGMPAWMTLNWRGSYSVTKNISLQGGVENIFDRNYRFFASGFSAPGRNFIIALRAIL
;
A
#
# COMPACT_ATOMS: atom_id res chain seq x y z
N MET A 1 -7.86 -29.33 32.55
CA MET A 1 -7.40 -30.51 31.83
C MET A 1 -7.56 -30.46 30.30
N LYS A 2 -8.57 -29.77 29.72
CA LYS A 2 -8.70 -29.64 28.23
C LYS A 2 -7.67 -28.73 27.54
N LYS A 3 -7.02 -27.78 28.25
CA LYS A 3 -6.00 -26.87 27.72
C LYS A 3 -4.59 -27.48 27.63
N ILE A 4 -4.33 -28.56 28.38
CA ILE A 4 -3.04 -29.28 28.36
C ILE A 4 -3.02 -30.32 27.24
N ALA A 5 -4.18 -30.88 26.88
CA ALA A 5 -4.30 -31.83 25.76
C ALA A 5 -4.05 -31.20 24.39
N LEU A 6 -4.32 -29.88 24.20
CA LEU A 6 -4.03 -29.19 22.95
C LEU A 6 -2.53 -28.89 22.77
N LEU A 7 -1.81 -28.65 23.88
CA LEU A 7 -0.35 -28.44 23.84
C LEU A 7 0.42 -29.76 23.61
N SER A 8 -0.08 -30.88 24.15
CA SER A 8 0.53 -32.19 23.92
C SER A 8 0.27 -32.74 22.52
N ALA A 9 -0.87 -32.44 21.89
CA ALA A 9 -1.12 -32.81 20.49
C ALA A 9 -0.23 -32.03 19.51
N LEU A 10 0.12 -30.79 19.82
CA LEU A 10 1.09 -29.99 19.04
C LEU A 10 2.53 -30.50 19.20
N LEU A 11 2.89 -31.10 20.34
CA LEU A 11 4.23 -31.68 20.56
C LEU A 11 4.42 -33.04 19.87
N TYR A 12 3.36 -33.83 19.66
CA TYR A 12 3.46 -35.16 19.01
C TYR A 12 3.52 -35.08 17.47
N LEU A 13 3.12 -33.97 16.85
CA LEU A 13 3.23 -33.74 15.39
C LEU A 13 4.66 -33.39 14.92
N SER A 14 5.62 -33.24 15.84
CA SER A 14 6.96 -32.75 15.55
C SER A 14 8.01 -33.83 15.19
N ILE A 15 7.64 -35.10 14.94
CA ILE A 15 8.66 -36.19 14.85
C ILE A 15 9.01 -36.62 13.42
N CYS A 16 8.31 -36.18 12.37
CA CYS A 16 8.59 -36.65 11.00
C CYS A 16 8.53 -35.56 9.93
N ALA A 17 9.42 -34.59 9.94
CA ALA A 17 9.65 -33.80 8.74
C ALA A 17 11.12 -33.39 8.58
N MET A 18 11.81 -34.02 7.66
CA MET A 18 13.09 -33.53 7.13
C MET A 18 12.75 -32.36 6.18
N ALA A 19 12.78 -31.14 6.66
CA ALA A 19 12.68 -29.96 5.82
C ALA A 19 14.05 -29.66 5.22
N GLN A 20 14.14 -29.69 3.92
CA GLN A 20 15.28 -29.23 3.17
C GLN A 20 15.35 -27.69 3.30
N GLN A 21 16.34 -27.19 3.99
CA GLN A 21 16.60 -25.76 4.17
C GLN A 21 17.14 -25.22 2.83
N ASP A 22 16.31 -24.43 2.15
CA ASP A 22 16.74 -23.71 0.94
C ASP A 22 17.66 -22.55 1.38
N THR A 23 18.96 -22.74 1.18
CA THR A 23 20.03 -21.80 1.56
C THR A 23 20.40 -20.87 0.42
N THR A 24 19.44 -20.37 -0.35
CA THR A 24 19.71 -19.36 -1.37
C THR A 24 19.98 -18.02 -0.70
N ASP A 25 21.25 -17.72 -0.56
CA ASP A 25 21.77 -16.41 -0.17
C ASP A 25 21.41 -15.36 -1.25
N ASP A 26 20.94 -14.20 -0.84
CA ASP A 26 20.74 -12.98 -1.68
C ASP A 26 22.04 -12.46 -2.34
N LYS A 27 23.04 -13.30 -2.50
CA LYS A 27 24.41 -12.92 -2.89
C LYS A 27 24.62 -12.71 -4.37
N ASN A 28 23.79 -13.28 -5.23
CA ASN A 28 23.95 -13.15 -6.68
C ASN A 28 22.80 -12.37 -7.32
N LEU A 29 23.14 -11.33 -8.08
CA LEU A 29 22.23 -10.66 -9.02
C LEU A 29 21.54 -11.66 -9.97
N ASP A 30 22.15 -12.81 -10.16
CA ASP A 30 21.73 -13.85 -11.09
C ASP A 30 20.51 -14.66 -10.63
N GLU A 31 20.19 -14.66 -9.33
CA GLU A 31 19.15 -15.54 -8.76
C GLU A 31 17.81 -14.86 -8.44
N VAL A 32 17.75 -13.53 -8.39
CA VAL A 32 16.49 -12.83 -8.09
C VAL A 32 15.58 -12.86 -9.30
N VAL A 33 14.59 -13.74 -9.27
CA VAL A 33 13.52 -13.83 -10.25
C VAL A 33 12.38 -12.94 -9.81
N VAL A 34 11.86 -12.11 -10.72
CA VAL A 34 10.70 -11.23 -10.50
C VAL A 34 9.57 -11.61 -11.46
N TYR A 35 8.35 -11.42 -11.02
CA TYR A 35 7.14 -11.72 -11.79
C TYR A 35 6.41 -10.44 -12.25
N SER A 36 6.98 -9.30 -11.93
CA SER A 36 6.49 -8.02 -12.39
C SER A 36 6.48 -7.86 -13.92
N ASN A 37 7.20 -8.72 -14.62
CA ASN A 37 7.21 -8.80 -16.10
C ASN A 37 6.15 -9.79 -16.64
N LYS A 38 5.07 -10.07 -15.87
CA LYS A 38 4.00 -11.03 -16.18
C LYS A 38 4.46 -12.49 -16.13
N PHE A 39 5.58 -12.85 -16.75
CA PHE A 39 6.28 -14.12 -16.58
C PHE A 39 7.55 -13.95 -15.73
N ALA A 40 8.08 -15.05 -15.24
CA ALA A 40 9.30 -15.06 -14.43
C ALA A 40 10.52 -14.60 -15.26
N GLU A 41 11.21 -13.55 -14.80
CA GLU A 41 12.42 -13.04 -15.43
C GLU A 41 13.48 -12.69 -14.37
N LYS A 42 14.75 -12.78 -14.73
CA LYS A 42 15.84 -12.38 -13.83
C LYS A 42 15.87 -10.86 -13.69
N LYS A 43 15.87 -10.36 -12.46
CA LYS A 43 15.90 -8.92 -12.16
C LYS A 43 17.03 -8.19 -12.92
N LYS A 44 18.19 -8.82 -13.09
CA LYS A 44 19.33 -8.24 -13.81
C LYS A 44 19.05 -7.91 -15.28
N ASN A 45 18.10 -8.62 -15.89
CA ASN A 45 17.75 -8.42 -17.31
C ASN A 45 16.76 -7.26 -17.55
N LEU A 46 16.20 -6.69 -16.49
CA LEU A 46 15.20 -5.63 -16.59
C LEU A 46 15.84 -4.27 -16.37
N ALA A 47 15.59 -3.31 -17.26
CA ALA A 47 16.11 -1.94 -17.15
C ALA A 47 15.42 -1.14 -16.03
N GLN A 48 14.15 -1.43 -15.75
CA GLN A 48 13.39 -0.78 -14.68
C GLN A 48 13.97 -1.10 -13.29
N LYS A 49 14.03 -0.10 -12.40
CA LYS A 49 14.42 -0.33 -11.00
C LYS A 49 13.33 -1.15 -10.29
N ILE A 50 13.74 -2.27 -9.70
CA ILE A 50 12.87 -3.15 -8.90
C ILE A 50 13.59 -3.49 -7.60
N ASP A 51 12.89 -3.33 -6.46
CA ASP A 51 13.33 -3.83 -5.16
C ASP A 51 12.50 -5.05 -4.78
N VAL A 52 13.14 -6.05 -4.19
CA VAL A 52 12.48 -7.29 -3.75
C VAL A 52 12.69 -7.47 -2.25
N ILE A 53 11.60 -7.67 -1.52
CA ILE A 53 11.60 -8.04 -0.11
C ILE A 53 11.24 -9.53 -0.06
N SER A 54 12.21 -10.38 0.24
CA SER A 54 12.06 -11.84 0.25
C SER A 54 11.29 -12.33 1.49
N ALA A 55 10.77 -13.56 1.46
CA ALA A 55 10.11 -14.22 2.59
C ALA A 55 10.99 -14.22 3.85
N ARG A 56 12.30 -14.50 3.71
CA ARG A 56 13.27 -14.44 4.81
C ARG A 56 13.36 -13.05 5.43
N THR A 57 13.38 -12.00 4.59
CA THR A 57 13.41 -10.61 5.04
C THR A 57 12.10 -10.22 5.73
N ILE A 58 10.95 -10.65 5.20
CA ILE A 58 9.62 -10.45 5.81
C ILE A 58 9.58 -11.08 7.20
N ALA A 59 9.97 -12.34 7.32
CA ALA A 59 10.01 -13.06 8.59
C ALA A 59 10.96 -12.41 9.61
N LYS A 60 12.11 -11.86 9.14
CA LYS A 60 13.10 -11.17 9.97
C LYS A 60 12.58 -9.78 10.43
N PHE A 61 11.90 -9.05 9.57
CA PHE A 61 11.31 -7.76 9.95
C PHE A 61 10.23 -7.92 11.01
N ASN A 62 9.49 -9.00 10.99
CA ASN A 62 8.44 -9.30 11.95
C ASN A 62 7.49 -8.12 12.18
N SER A 63 7.08 -7.46 11.10
CA SER A 63 6.29 -6.22 11.10
C SER A 63 4.85 -6.46 11.55
N GLN A 64 4.22 -5.47 12.19
CA GLN A 64 2.84 -5.59 12.69
C GLN A 64 1.80 -5.69 11.57
N ASN A 65 2.01 -4.97 10.48
CA ASN A 65 1.12 -4.95 9.31
C ASN A 65 1.91 -4.70 8.01
N THR A 66 1.23 -4.81 6.89
CA THR A 66 1.83 -4.66 5.55
C THR A 66 2.40 -3.26 5.30
N GLY A 67 1.81 -2.20 5.88
CA GLY A 67 2.38 -0.84 5.81
C GLY A 67 3.71 -0.75 6.54
N ASP A 68 3.81 -1.32 7.74
CA ASP A 68 5.06 -1.36 8.52
C ASP A 68 6.13 -2.23 7.84
N LEU A 69 5.73 -3.29 7.14
CA LEU A 69 6.63 -4.08 6.31
C LEU A 69 7.30 -3.21 5.23
N LEU A 70 6.53 -2.38 4.53
CA LEU A 70 7.06 -1.47 3.51
C LEU A 70 7.97 -0.39 4.11
N ILE A 71 7.61 0.20 5.26
CA ILE A 71 8.46 1.14 6.01
C ILE A 71 9.80 0.47 6.38
N ASN A 72 9.74 -0.74 6.92
CA ASN A 72 10.92 -1.50 7.36
C ASN A 72 11.88 -1.85 6.22
N SER A 73 11.44 -1.80 4.95
CA SER A 73 12.33 -1.95 3.79
C SER A 73 13.34 -0.81 3.65
N GLY A 74 13.00 0.39 4.15
CA GLY A 74 13.82 1.60 4.03
C GLY A 74 13.78 2.27 2.65
N ASN A 75 13.05 1.70 1.68
CA ASN A 75 12.99 2.17 0.29
C ASN A 75 11.61 2.71 -0.11
N VAL A 76 10.57 2.45 0.68
CA VAL A 76 9.20 2.92 0.44
C VAL A 76 8.80 3.84 1.59
N PHE A 77 8.39 5.05 1.26
CA PHE A 77 7.75 5.93 2.23
C PHE A 77 6.29 5.52 2.38
N VAL A 78 5.77 5.54 3.62
CA VAL A 78 4.37 5.20 3.89
C VAL A 78 3.76 6.26 4.79
N GLN A 79 2.61 6.74 4.41
CA GLN A 79 1.84 7.69 5.18
C GLN A 79 0.74 6.99 5.96
N LYS A 80 0.48 7.47 7.20
CA LYS A 80 -0.57 6.94 8.08
C LYS A 80 -1.44 8.06 8.64
N SER A 81 -2.75 7.94 8.51
CA SER A 81 -3.75 8.79 9.16
C SER A 81 -4.33 8.15 10.42
N GLN A 82 -4.16 6.84 10.57
CA GLN A 82 -4.59 6.00 11.69
C GLN A 82 -3.70 4.75 11.79
N GLN A 83 -3.86 3.98 12.84
CA GLN A 83 -3.03 2.80 13.09
C GLN A 83 -3.15 1.74 11.98
N GLY A 84 -4.37 1.42 11.54
CA GLY A 84 -4.63 0.44 10.46
C GLY A 84 -4.42 0.98 9.06
N GLY A 85 -4.40 2.31 8.86
CA GLY A 85 -4.28 2.93 7.53
C GLY A 85 -2.83 3.08 7.08
N SER A 86 -2.56 2.77 5.82
CA SER A 86 -1.22 2.89 5.23
C SER A 86 -1.31 3.16 3.74
N SER A 87 -0.67 4.24 3.29
CA SER A 87 -0.59 4.62 1.88
C SER A 87 0.87 4.61 1.43
N PRO A 88 1.29 3.65 0.59
CA PRO A 88 2.63 3.65 0.02
C PRO A 88 2.85 4.83 -0.91
N VAL A 89 4.00 5.48 -0.78
CA VAL A 89 4.45 6.59 -1.63
C VAL A 89 5.68 6.17 -2.39
N ILE A 90 5.63 6.22 -3.71
CA ILE A 90 6.75 5.90 -4.59
C ILE A 90 7.07 7.14 -5.42
N ARG A 91 8.28 7.68 -5.25
CA ARG A 91 8.75 8.88 -5.98
C ARG A 91 7.81 10.09 -5.88
N GLY A 92 7.12 10.25 -4.73
CA GLY A 92 6.14 11.33 -4.52
C GLY A 92 4.76 11.10 -5.11
N PHE A 93 4.51 9.92 -5.67
CA PHE A 93 3.17 9.47 -6.07
C PHE A 93 2.59 8.56 -4.99
N GLU A 94 1.30 8.70 -4.72
CA GLU A 94 0.57 7.86 -3.75
C GLU A 94 -0.81 7.45 -4.27
N ALA A 95 -1.47 6.61 -3.49
CA ALA A 95 -2.87 6.18 -3.65
C ALA A 95 -3.19 5.78 -5.10
N SER A 96 -4.11 6.46 -5.78
CA SER A 96 -4.54 6.14 -7.14
C SER A 96 -3.43 6.29 -8.22
N ARG A 97 -2.25 6.79 -7.85
CA ARG A 97 -1.08 6.92 -8.73
C ARG A 97 0.01 5.87 -8.47
N VAL A 98 -0.22 5.02 -7.46
CA VAL A 98 0.58 3.82 -7.18
C VAL A 98 -0.33 2.61 -7.31
N LEU A 99 0.04 1.67 -8.15
CA LEU A 99 -0.76 0.47 -8.35
C LEU A 99 -0.39 -0.60 -7.32
N ILE A 100 -1.40 -1.13 -6.65
CA ILE A 100 -1.27 -2.29 -5.77
C ILE A 100 -1.73 -3.54 -6.52
N VAL A 101 -0.90 -4.58 -6.50
CA VAL A 101 -1.16 -5.86 -7.15
C VAL A 101 -0.96 -6.98 -6.15
N VAL A 102 -1.87 -7.95 -6.10
CA VAL A 102 -1.76 -9.15 -5.28
C VAL A 102 -1.89 -10.38 -6.20
N ASP A 103 -0.85 -11.22 -6.22
CA ASP A 103 -0.81 -12.42 -7.08
C ASP A 103 -1.14 -12.13 -8.57
N GLY A 104 -0.70 -10.97 -9.09
CA GLY A 104 -0.96 -10.51 -10.45
C GLY A 104 -2.28 -9.76 -10.65
N ILE A 105 -3.16 -9.72 -9.65
CA ILE A 105 -4.49 -9.09 -9.71
C ILE A 105 -4.43 -7.67 -9.14
N ARG A 106 -4.97 -6.69 -9.86
CA ARG A 106 -5.07 -5.28 -9.42
C ARG A 106 -6.02 -5.15 -8.24
N LEU A 107 -5.60 -4.43 -7.19
CA LEU A 107 -6.49 -4.00 -6.10
C LEU A 107 -7.10 -2.63 -6.33
N ASN A 108 -6.45 -1.75 -7.10
CA ASN A 108 -7.01 -0.44 -7.42
C ASN A 108 -8.33 -0.63 -8.17
N ASN A 109 -9.40 -0.09 -7.64
CA ASN A 109 -10.76 -0.17 -8.16
C ASN A 109 -11.29 1.23 -8.54
N ALA A 110 -12.54 1.31 -8.98
CA ALA A 110 -13.16 2.52 -9.49
C ALA A 110 -13.29 3.68 -8.48
N ILE A 111 -13.17 3.42 -7.17
CA ILE A 111 -13.19 4.42 -6.10
C ILE A 111 -11.88 4.49 -5.32
N TYR A 112 -10.81 3.91 -5.87
CA TYR A 112 -9.48 3.95 -5.27
C TYR A 112 -8.96 5.39 -5.31
N ARG A 113 -8.82 5.99 -4.15
CA ARG A 113 -8.71 7.44 -4.05
C ARG A 113 -7.33 7.94 -3.64
N ALA A 114 -7.05 9.20 -3.95
CA ALA A 114 -5.93 9.95 -3.42
C ALA A 114 -6.16 10.29 -1.94
N GLY A 115 -5.06 10.38 -1.20
CA GLY A 115 -5.04 10.83 0.22
C GLY A 115 -5.37 9.73 1.24
N HIS A 116 -4.45 9.50 2.13
CA HIS A 116 -4.50 8.88 3.47
C HIS A 116 -5.40 7.67 3.68
N LEU A 117 -5.31 6.65 2.84
CA LEU A 117 -6.23 5.54 2.91
C LEU A 117 -5.61 4.23 3.30
N GLN A 118 -6.51 3.30 3.59
CA GLN A 118 -6.29 1.94 4.03
C GLN A 118 -5.87 1.01 2.88
N ASN A 119 -5.01 1.49 1.97
CA ASN A 119 -4.76 0.83 0.69
C ASN A 119 -4.21 -0.60 0.82
N VAL A 120 -3.46 -0.87 1.89
CA VAL A 120 -2.81 -2.19 2.09
C VAL A 120 -3.28 -2.93 3.34
N ILE A 121 -4.29 -2.42 4.06
CA ILE A 121 -4.78 -3.04 5.31
C ILE A 121 -5.31 -4.45 5.08
N THR A 122 -5.94 -4.71 3.93
CA THR A 122 -6.54 -6.01 3.60
C THR A 122 -5.55 -7.05 3.06
N ILE A 123 -4.24 -6.81 3.19
CA ILE A 123 -3.20 -7.72 2.74
C ILE A 123 -2.49 -8.28 3.97
N ASP A 124 -2.61 -9.59 4.20
CA ASP A 124 -1.92 -10.26 5.29
C ASP A 124 -0.42 -10.42 4.99
N GLN A 125 0.43 -9.67 5.71
CA GLN A 125 1.88 -9.75 5.56
C GLN A 125 2.46 -11.12 5.94
N ASN A 126 1.75 -11.93 6.75
CA ASN A 126 2.22 -13.23 7.21
C ASN A 126 2.11 -14.29 6.11
N MET A 127 1.24 -14.03 5.14
CA MET A 127 1.05 -14.87 3.95
C MET A 127 1.94 -14.50 2.78
N LEU A 128 2.74 -13.46 2.88
CA LEU A 128 3.58 -13.03 1.76
C LEU A 128 4.80 -13.95 1.58
N GLU A 129 5.01 -14.38 0.35
CA GLU A 129 6.24 -15.02 -0.12
C GLU A 129 7.30 -13.96 -0.44
N ARG A 130 6.85 -12.83 -1.07
CA ARG A 130 7.71 -11.68 -1.37
C ARG A 130 6.88 -10.46 -1.71
N VAL A 131 7.57 -9.30 -1.68
CA VAL A 131 7.04 -8.04 -2.23
C VAL A 131 8.01 -7.53 -3.28
N GLU A 132 7.49 -7.17 -4.45
CA GLU A 132 8.25 -6.55 -5.53
C GLU A 132 7.78 -5.09 -5.66
N VAL A 133 8.71 -4.14 -5.52
CA VAL A 133 8.44 -2.70 -5.68
C VAL A 133 9.07 -2.23 -6.98
N LEU A 134 8.24 -1.86 -7.94
CA LEU A 134 8.65 -1.31 -9.23
C LEU A 134 8.59 0.20 -9.15
N TYR A 135 9.68 0.86 -9.51
CA TYR A 135 9.78 2.31 -9.48
C TYR A 135 9.60 2.91 -10.87
N GLY A 136 8.88 4.02 -10.93
CA GLY A 136 8.54 4.70 -12.17
C GLY A 136 7.34 4.10 -12.90
N PRO A 137 6.92 4.70 -14.02
CA PRO A 137 5.74 4.27 -14.75
C PRO A 137 5.79 2.81 -15.18
N ALA A 138 4.72 2.09 -14.91
CA ALA A 138 4.56 0.68 -15.26
C ALA A 138 3.26 0.42 -16.05
N SER A 139 2.73 1.46 -16.68
CA SER A 139 1.44 1.37 -17.40
C SER A 139 1.50 0.47 -18.63
N THR A 140 2.67 0.23 -19.20
CA THR A 140 2.85 -0.74 -20.31
C THR A 140 2.45 -2.15 -19.87
N MET A 141 2.81 -2.56 -18.64
CA MET A 141 2.49 -3.89 -18.13
C MET A 141 1.14 -3.98 -17.43
N TYR A 142 0.76 -2.93 -16.68
CA TYR A 142 -0.35 -2.99 -15.75
C TYR A 142 -1.50 -2.03 -16.09
N GLY A 143 -1.33 -1.17 -17.12
CA GLY A 143 -2.33 -0.19 -17.52
C GLY A 143 -2.42 1.02 -16.60
N SER A 144 -3.66 1.53 -16.41
CA SER A 144 -3.91 2.73 -15.60
C SER A 144 -3.37 2.61 -14.16
N ASP A 145 -3.11 3.75 -13.52
CA ASP A 145 -2.73 3.95 -12.11
C ASP A 145 -1.25 3.68 -11.76
N GLY A 146 -0.48 3.08 -12.65
CA GLY A 146 0.95 2.84 -12.45
C GLY A 146 1.83 4.05 -12.79
N LEU A 147 1.52 5.26 -12.33
CA LEU A 147 2.28 6.48 -12.64
C LEU A 147 3.60 6.56 -11.87
N GLY A 148 3.55 6.33 -10.56
CA GLY A 148 4.70 6.38 -9.67
C GLY A 148 5.43 5.06 -9.55
N GLY A 149 4.68 3.96 -9.68
CA GLY A 149 5.19 2.62 -9.56
C GLY A 149 4.11 1.59 -9.24
N VAL A 150 4.57 0.37 -8.97
CA VAL A 150 3.73 -0.77 -8.58
C VAL A 150 4.30 -1.42 -7.34
N VAL A 151 3.43 -1.77 -6.39
CA VAL A 151 3.76 -2.67 -5.29
C VAL A 151 3.05 -4.00 -5.54
N HIS A 152 3.82 -5.03 -5.89
CA HIS A 152 3.31 -6.35 -6.18
C HIS A 152 3.57 -7.29 -5.00
N PHE A 153 2.50 -7.67 -4.32
CA PHE A 153 2.51 -8.63 -3.23
C PHE A 153 2.27 -10.03 -3.79
N ARG A 154 3.19 -10.93 -3.52
CA ARG A 154 3.00 -12.34 -3.84
C ARG A 154 2.79 -13.13 -2.57
N THR A 155 1.68 -13.83 -2.51
CA THR A 155 1.34 -14.68 -1.36
C THR A 155 1.92 -16.09 -1.56
N LYS A 156 2.20 -16.78 -0.46
CA LYS A 156 2.69 -18.17 -0.46
C LYS A 156 1.80 -19.06 -1.33
N SER A 157 2.41 -20.01 -2.01
CA SER A 157 1.73 -21.03 -2.81
C SER A 157 2.04 -22.43 -2.31
N PRO A 158 1.10 -23.38 -2.36
CA PRO A 158 1.39 -24.76 -2.02
C PRO A 158 2.37 -25.36 -3.04
N VAL A 159 3.11 -26.37 -2.63
CA VAL A 159 4.16 -27.02 -3.45
C VAL A 159 3.85 -28.49 -3.61
N PHE A 160 3.86 -28.99 -4.85
CA PHE A 160 3.69 -30.41 -5.14
C PHE A 160 4.79 -31.27 -4.51
N SER A 161 4.48 -32.53 -4.22
CA SER A 161 5.46 -33.51 -3.81
C SER A 161 6.16 -34.13 -5.03
N ASN A 162 7.49 -34.21 -4.97
CA ASN A 162 8.28 -34.92 -5.99
C ASN A 162 8.34 -36.44 -5.74
N SER A 163 7.70 -36.93 -4.67
CA SER A 163 7.71 -38.34 -4.29
C SER A 163 6.27 -38.87 -4.11
N LYS A 164 6.12 -40.17 -3.81
CA LYS A 164 4.80 -40.74 -3.41
C LYS A 164 4.33 -40.28 -2.04
N LYS A 165 5.24 -39.78 -1.19
CA LYS A 165 4.92 -39.30 0.17
C LYS A 165 4.29 -37.89 0.09
N LEU A 166 3.33 -37.62 0.95
CA LEU A 166 2.77 -36.28 1.13
C LEU A 166 3.86 -35.33 1.62
N LYS A 167 3.99 -34.18 0.94
CA LYS A 167 4.85 -33.08 1.41
C LYS A 167 4.03 -32.20 2.32
N VAL A 168 4.46 -32.04 3.57
CA VAL A 168 3.83 -31.16 4.55
C VAL A 168 4.80 -30.03 4.86
N ALA A 169 4.30 -28.81 4.84
CA ALA A 169 5.01 -27.61 5.25
C ALA A 169 4.04 -26.66 5.96
N GLY A 170 4.53 -25.78 6.79
CA GLY A 170 3.66 -24.81 7.45
C GLY A 170 4.44 -23.87 8.36
N THR A 171 3.77 -22.83 8.80
CA THR A 171 4.29 -21.87 9.77
C THR A 171 3.22 -21.56 10.80
N ALA A 172 3.61 -21.54 12.06
CA ALA A 172 2.78 -20.99 13.14
C ALA A 172 3.58 -19.96 13.91
N PHE A 173 3.00 -18.83 14.26
CA PHE A 173 3.63 -17.92 15.20
C PHE A 173 2.63 -17.12 16.03
N ILE A 174 3.13 -16.64 17.16
CA ILE A 174 2.48 -15.67 18.03
C ILE A 174 3.43 -14.50 18.27
N ARG A 175 2.87 -13.30 18.33
CA ARG A 175 3.63 -12.06 18.60
C ARG A 175 2.89 -11.19 19.59
N TYR A 176 3.67 -10.53 20.45
CA TYR A 176 3.23 -9.47 21.34
C TYR A 176 4.12 -8.24 21.19
N SER A 177 3.52 -7.06 21.23
CA SER A 177 4.18 -5.76 21.20
C SER A 177 3.62 -4.86 22.31
N THR A 178 4.51 -4.16 23.02
CA THR A 178 4.10 -3.36 24.19
C THR A 178 3.48 -2.02 23.82
N VAL A 179 3.84 -1.41 22.70
CA VAL A 179 3.49 -0.03 22.37
C VAL A 179 1.98 0.17 22.09
N ASN A 180 1.31 -0.88 21.69
CA ASN A 180 -0.14 -0.93 21.41
C ASN A 180 -0.77 -2.25 21.87
N GLU A 181 -0.14 -2.93 22.81
CA GLU A 181 -0.60 -4.21 23.35
C GLU A 181 -1.00 -5.23 22.28
N GLU A 182 -0.29 -5.18 21.14
CA GLU A 182 -0.58 -6.06 20.01
C GLU A 182 -0.53 -7.53 20.41
N LYS A 183 -1.51 -8.29 19.95
CA LYS A 183 -1.57 -9.75 20.04
C LYS A 183 -1.89 -10.29 18.65
N THR A 184 -0.88 -10.89 18.00
CA THR A 184 -1.04 -11.50 16.68
C THR A 184 -0.79 -12.99 16.77
N SER A 185 -1.64 -13.78 16.11
CA SER A 185 -1.47 -15.20 15.89
C SER A 185 -1.63 -15.54 14.41
N HIS A 186 -0.81 -16.46 13.92
CA HIS A 186 -0.85 -16.92 12.54
C HIS A 186 -0.58 -18.40 12.46
N VAL A 187 -1.27 -19.08 11.56
CA VAL A 187 -0.98 -20.46 11.17
C VAL A 187 -1.24 -20.65 9.69
N ASP A 188 -0.29 -21.25 9.00
CA ASP A 188 -0.48 -21.77 7.64
C ASP A 188 -0.02 -23.24 7.56
N ILE A 189 -0.70 -24.01 6.73
CA ILE A 189 -0.39 -25.42 6.43
C ILE A 189 -0.49 -25.61 4.93
N SER A 190 0.54 -26.22 4.35
CA SER A 190 0.59 -26.64 2.96
C SER A 190 0.75 -28.17 2.87
N LEU A 191 -0.14 -28.79 2.13
CA LEU A 191 -0.16 -30.24 1.86
C LEU A 191 0.04 -30.47 0.37
N GLY A 192 1.12 -31.15 -0.02
CA GLY A 192 1.44 -31.42 -1.42
C GLY A 192 1.45 -32.89 -1.73
N GLY A 193 0.53 -33.33 -2.59
CA GLY A 193 0.60 -34.59 -3.31
C GLY A 193 1.32 -34.42 -4.66
N LYS A 194 1.33 -35.49 -5.51
CA LYS A 194 1.94 -35.40 -6.85
C LYS A 194 1.17 -34.50 -7.82
N LYS A 195 -0.18 -34.51 -7.75
CA LYS A 195 -1.06 -33.80 -8.67
C LYS A 195 -1.92 -32.72 -8.01
N VAL A 196 -2.07 -32.78 -6.70
CA VAL A 196 -2.85 -31.82 -5.93
C VAL A 196 -1.98 -31.28 -4.81
N ALA A 197 -1.97 -29.95 -4.65
CA ALA A 197 -1.37 -29.30 -3.50
C ALA A 197 -2.32 -28.23 -2.96
N TRP A 198 -2.46 -28.17 -1.63
CA TRP A 198 -3.38 -27.30 -0.95
C TRP A 198 -2.66 -26.52 0.14
N LEU A 199 -3.02 -25.23 0.27
CA LEU A 199 -2.52 -24.35 1.33
C LEU A 199 -3.70 -23.66 1.98
N GLN A 200 -3.70 -23.63 3.30
CA GLN A 200 -4.66 -22.93 4.12
C GLN A 200 -3.94 -22.07 5.15
N SER A 201 -4.44 -20.85 5.37
CA SER A 201 -3.88 -19.91 6.33
C SER A 201 -4.95 -19.13 7.08
N TYR A 202 -4.67 -18.86 8.34
CA TYR A 202 -5.44 -17.99 9.22
C TYR A 202 -4.51 -17.04 9.96
N SER A 203 -4.87 -15.78 10.01
CA SER A 203 -4.23 -14.75 10.83
C SER A 203 -5.27 -13.99 11.62
N TYR A 204 -4.95 -13.69 12.87
CA TYR A 204 -5.70 -12.79 13.71
C TYR A 204 -4.77 -11.82 14.41
N SER A 205 -5.07 -10.53 14.31
CA SER A 205 -4.33 -9.46 14.98
C SER A 205 -5.28 -8.56 15.74
N ASN A 206 -4.92 -8.24 16.99
CA ASN A 206 -5.61 -7.28 17.82
C ASN A 206 -4.63 -6.22 18.28
N PHE A 207 -4.95 -4.96 18.04
CA PHE A 207 -4.13 -3.81 18.36
C PHE A 207 -4.89 -2.90 19.31
N GLY A 208 -4.33 -2.61 20.49
CA GLY A 208 -4.80 -1.58 21.40
C GLY A 208 -4.43 -0.17 20.92
N ASP A 209 -4.70 0.83 21.75
CA ASP A 209 -4.36 2.21 21.43
C ASP A 209 -2.85 2.43 21.38
N MET A 210 -2.39 3.10 20.34
CA MET A 210 -0.97 3.34 20.10
C MET A 210 -0.40 4.36 21.09
N LYS A 211 0.71 4.03 21.74
CA LYS A 211 1.48 4.95 22.57
C LYS A 211 2.63 5.55 21.79
N MET A 212 2.72 6.87 21.72
CA MET A 212 3.82 7.60 21.08
C MET A 212 5.00 7.81 22.04
N GLY A 213 6.16 8.23 21.52
CA GLY A 213 7.36 8.46 22.31
C GLY A 213 7.27 9.66 23.24
N SER A 214 8.09 9.65 24.31
CA SER A 214 8.16 10.69 25.31
C SER A 214 9.25 11.74 25.07
N ASP A 215 10.23 11.44 24.20
CA ASP A 215 11.32 12.39 23.91
C ASP A 215 10.91 13.38 22.82
N TYR A 216 10.40 14.52 23.26
CA TYR A 216 9.97 15.63 22.40
C TYR A 216 11.12 16.57 22.06
N LYS A 217 11.03 17.19 20.88
CA LYS A 217 11.89 18.34 20.58
C LYS A 217 11.54 19.50 21.51
N LYS A 218 12.54 20.08 22.18
CA LYS A 218 12.36 21.19 23.14
C LYS A 218 11.55 22.37 22.58
N LYS A 219 11.64 22.63 21.27
CA LYS A 219 10.89 23.70 20.58
C LYS A 219 9.39 23.38 20.44
N TYR A 220 8.99 22.09 20.50
CA TYR A 220 7.62 21.63 20.25
C TYR A 220 7.21 20.60 21.32
N PRO A 221 7.08 21.02 22.59
CA PRO A 221 6.82 20.10 23.70
C PRO A 221 5.47 19.40 23.61
N ASP A 222 4.49 20.02 22.94
CA ASP A 222 3.12 19.49 22.83
C ASP A 222 2.85 18.78 21.51
N PHE A 223 3.87 18.60 20.66
CA PHE A 223 3.69 18.02 19.34
C PHE A 223 3.16 16.59 19.41
N GLY A 224 1.93 16.43 18.95
CA GLY A 224 1.25 15.13 18.87
C GLY A 224 0.57 14.66 20.14
N ARG A 225 0.63 15.41 21.27
CA ARG A 225 -0.04 15.05 22.51
C ARG A 225 -1.55 14.94 22.32
N ARG A 226 -2.16 13.96 22.98
CA ARG A 226 -3.60 13.72 23.02
C ARG A 226 -4.14 14.06 24.41
N SER A 227 -4.28 15.33 24.72
CA SER A 227 -4.72 15.80 26.05
C SER A 227 -6.16 15.45 26.40
N GLN A 228 -7.01 15.33 25.39
CA GLN A 228 -8.45 15.12 25.57
C GLN A 228 -9.02 14.15 24.53
N TYR A 229 -10.11 13.49 24.86
CA TYR A 229 -10.94 12.67 23.96
C TYR A 229 -12.40 12.74 24.39
N ILE A 230 -13.33 12.29 23.53
CA ILE A 230 -14.75 12.29 23.87
C ILE A 230 -15.18 10.88 24.22
N THR A 231 -15.83 10.72 25.38
CA THR A 231 -16.50 9.49 25.81
C THR A 231 -18.01 9.69 25.78
N ASN A 232 -18.75 8.62 25.51
CA ASN A 232 -20.20 8.60 25.66
C ASN A 232 -20.54 7.71 26.85
N ILE A 233 -21.17 8.30 27.88
CA ILE A 233 -21.57 7.61 29.10
C ILE A 233 -23.08 7.82 29.30
N GLY A 234 -23.85 6.75 29.28
CA GLY A 234 -25.31 6.82 29.43
C GLY A 234 -26.00 7.60 28.33
N GLY A 235 -25.43 7.62 27.11
CA GLY A 235 -25.97 8.39 25.95
C GLY A 235 -25.53 9.85 25.89
N ILE A 236 -24.72 10.33 26.85
CA ILE A 236 -24.24 11.72 26.92
C ILE A 236 -22.74 11.77 26.60
N ASP A 237 -22.37 12.72 25.73
CA ASP A 237 -20.96 12.95 25.37
C ASP A 237 -20.27 13.84 26.40
N TYR A 238 -19.10 13.39 26.86
CA TYR A 238 -18.21 14.12 27.76
C TYR A 238 -16.83 14.30 27.13
N VAL A 239 -16.27 15.49 27.28
CA VAL A 239 -14.84 15.72 27.00
C VAL A 239 -14.06 15.22 28.21
N THR A 240 -13.28 14.17 28.01
CA THR A 240 -12.51 13.49 29.06
C THR A 240 -11.04 13.84 28.92
N LEU A 241 -10.37 14.16 30.01
CA LEU A 241 -8.92 14.32 30.05
C LEU A 241 -8.25 12.95 29.85
N ASN A 242 -7.14 12.95 29.13
CA ASN A 242 -6.36 11.75 28.92
C ASN A 242 -5.27 11.64 30.00
N ASP A 243 -5.33 10.59 30.80
CA ASP A 243 -4.39 10.36 31.91
C ASP A 243 -2.94 10.20 31.44
N ASP A 244 -2.71 9.64 30.25
CA ASP A 244 -1.42 9.62 29.56
C ASP A 244 -1.62 10.19 28.14
N ASP A 245 -1.24 11.46 27.96
CA ASP A 245 -1.43 12.20 26.73
C ASP A 245 -0.60 11.66 25.53
N ARG A 246 0.28 10.68 25.78
CA ARG A 246 1.00 9.92 24.76
C ARG A 246 0.19 8.77 24.20
N ILE A 247 -0.87 8.32 24.89
CA ILE A 247 -1.76 7.29 24.37
C ILE A 247 -2.72 7.94 23.38
N GLN A 248 -2.67 7.51 22.14
CA GLN A 248 -3.50 7.98 21.05
C GLN A 248 -4.89 7.30 21.15
N ARG A 249 -5.71 7.73 22.12
CA ARG A 249 -7.03 7.16 22.44
C ARG A 249 -7.92 7.06 21.20
N PHE A 250 -8.59 5.92 21.05
CA PHE A 250 -9.38 5.54 19.88
C PHE A 250 -8.51 5.39 18.62
N SER A 251 -7.40 4.64 18.72
CA SER A 251 -6.64 4.20 17.57
C SER A 251 -6.62 2.68 17.41
N SER A 252 -7.24 1.94 18.36
CA SER A 252 -7.30 0.49 18.37
C SER A 252 -8.15 -0.10 17.25
N TYR A 253 -7.79 -1.30 16.79
CA TYR A 253 -8.59 -2.09 15.85
C TYR A 253 -8.16 -3.57 15.91
N SER A 254 -8.96 -4.44 15.32
CA SER A 254 -8.60 -5.85 15.11
C SER A 254 -8.85 -6.26 13.66
N GLN A 255 -8.18 -7.31 13.24
CA GLN A 255 -8.30 -7.84 11.90
C GLN A 255 -8.08 -9.34 11.89
N TRP A 256 -8.77 -10.03 10.99
CA TRP A 256 -8.54 -11.41 10.67
C TRP A 256 -8.53 -11.65 9.18
N ASP A 257 -7.67 -12.57 8.76
CA ASP A 257 -7.40 -12.87 7.37
C ASP A 257 -7.42 -14.38 7.15
N ILE A 258 -8.01 -14.82 6.05
CA ILE A 258 -8.04 -16.20 5.59
C ILE A 258 -7.51 -16.26 4.17
N THR A 259 -6.62 -17.21 3.91
CA THR A 259 -6.18 -17.53 2.54
C THR A 259 -6.28 -19.02 2.31
N GLN A 260 -6.84 -19.40 1.17
CA GLN A 260 -6.85 -20.79 0.70
C GLN A 260 -6.38 -20.85 -0.75
N LYS A 261 -5.46 -21.74 -1.04
CA LYS A 261 -4.99 -22.00 -2.42
C LYS A 261 -4.98 -23.48 -2.71
N LEU A 262 -5.47 -23.83 -3.91
CA LEU A 262 -5.45 -25.18 -4.41
C LEU A 262 -4.75 -25.19 -5.77
N LEU A 263 -3.74 -26.03 -5.91
CA LEU A 263 -3.08 -26.31 -7.17
C LEU A 263 -3.47 -27.71 -7.63
N PHE A 264 -3.86 -27.82 -8.88
CA PHE A 264 -4.15 -29.08 -9.53
C PHE A 264 -3.33 -29.22 -10.81
N LYS A 265 -2.50 -30.25 -10.88
CA LYS A 265 -1.70 -30.60 -12.06
C LYS A 265 -2.48 -31.63 -12.88
N GLN A 266 -3.15 -31.16 -13.93
CA GLN A 266 -3.90 -32.01 -14.84
C GLN A 266 -2.94 -32.90 -15.66
N SER A 267 -1.86 -32.30 -16.19
CA SER A 267 -0.80 -32.95 -16.92
C SER A 267 0.55 -32.27 -16.65
N ASP A 268 1.63 -32.71 -17.27
CA ASP A 268 2.93 -32.02 -17.18
C ASP A 268 2.90 -30.64 -17.85
N LYS A 269 1.96 -30.39 -18.74
CA LYS A 269 1.81 -29.12 -19.46
C LYS A 269 0.69 -28.23 -18.92
N VAL A 270 -0.29 -28.78 -18.18
CA VAL A 270 -1.48 -28.04 -17.75
C VAL A 270 -1.63 -28.09 -16.26
N SER A 271 -1.69 -26.90 -15.64
CA SER A 271 -1.98 -26.73 -14.23
C SER A 271 -3.07 -25.70 -13.98
N HIS A 272 -3.82 -25.92 -12.91
CA HIS A 272 -4.94 -25.09 -12.47
C HIS A 272 -4.67 -24.61 -11.05
N HIS A 273 -4.88 -23.31 -10.82
CA HIS A 273 -4.62 -22.65 -9.55
C HIS A 273 -5.91 -21.95 -9.10
N PHE A 274 -6.39 -22.26 -7.92
CA PHE A 274 -7.49 -21.58 -7.26
C PHE A 274 -6.93 -20.80 -6.08
N ASN A 275 -7.31 -19.53 -5.94
CA ASN A 275 -6.85 -18.64 -4.89
C ASN A 275 -8.07 -17.93 -4.29
N PHE A 276 -8.30 -18.13 -3.02
CA PHE A 276 -9.35 -17.48 -2.26
C PHE A 276 -8.70 -16.70 -1.10
N GLN A 277 -9.05 -15.43 -0.96
CA GLN A 277 -8.60 -14.58 0.12
C GLN A 277 -9.78 -13.83 0.71
N TYR A 278 -9.85 -13.79 2.02
CA TYR A 278 -10.82 -13.01 2.77
C TYR A 278 -10.12 -12.24 3.89
N SER A 279 -10.36 -10.94 3.96
CA SER A 279 -9.86 -10.04 5.00
C SER A 279 -11.01 -9.23 5.56
N ASN A 280 -11.04 -9.09 6.89
CA ASN A 280 -12.05 -8.29 7.59
C ASN A 280 -11.46 -7.63 8.82
N SER A 281 -11.64 -6.32 8.94
CA SER A 281 -11.27 -5.56 10.14
C SER A 281 -12.48 -5.28 11.04
N SER A 282 -12.24 -4.95 12.31
CA SER A 282 -13.19 -4.18 13.11
C SER A 282 -13.33 -2.76 12.55
N ASN A 283 -14.11 -1.90 13.21
CA ASN A 283 -14.06 -0.47 12.96
C ASN A 283 -12.63 0.04 13.16
N VAL A 284 -12.17 0.90 12.24
CA VAL A 284 -10.84 1.51 12.24
C VAL A 284 -11.01 3.01 12.45
N PRO A 285 -10.78 3.52 13.67
CA PRO A 285 -11.00 4.93 13.96
C PRO A 285 -10.08 5.83 13.12
N ARG A 286 -10.62 6.90 12.62
CA ARG A 286 -9.90 7.95 11.89
C ARG A 286 -9.25 8.91 12.89
N TYR A 287 -8.16 8.47 13.51
CA TYR A 287 -7.52 9.15 14.63
C TYR A 287 -7.16 10.61 14.33
N ASP A 288 -6.62 10.89 13.13
CA ASP A 288 -6.28 12.25 12.73
C ASP A 288 -7.48 13.21 12.82
N ARG A 289 -8.67 12.75 12.44
CA ARG A 289 -9.90 13.55 12.49
C ARG A 289 -10.51 13.67 13.90
N LEU A 290 -10.28 12.69 14.75
CA LEU A 290 -10.73 12.77 16.15
C LEU A 290 -9.98 13.82 16.97
N GLN A 291 -8.93 14.43 16.40
CA GLN A 291 -8.20 15.55 16.98
C GLN A 291 -8.71 16.92 16.50
N ASP A 292 -9.54 16.97 15.44
CA ASP A 292 -10.06 18.21 14.91
C ASP A 292 -10.90 18.93 15.97
N THR A 293 -10.72 20.24 16.09
CA THR A 293 -11.48 21.10 17.01
C THR A 293 -12.50 21.95 16.26
N ARG A 294 -13.54 22.37 16.98
CA ARG A 294 -14.56 23.30 16.49
C ARG A 294 -14.99 24.22 17.61
N ASN A 295 -15.25 25.48 17.29
CA ASN A 295 -15.94 26.41 18.19
C ASN A 295 -17.45 26.18 18.08
N PHE A 296 -18.05 25.70 19.16
CA PHE A 296 -19.49 25.45 19.27
C PHE A 296 -20.27 26.67 19.78
N GLY A 297 -19.57 27.73 20.20
CA GLY A 297 -20.16 28.92 20.77
C GLY A 297 -20.67 28.74 22.22
N GLY A 298 -21.21 29.82 22.81
CA GLY A 298 -21.79 29.81 24.15
C GLY A 298 -20.85 29.27 25.22
N SER A 299 -21.38 28.52 26.18
CA SER A 299 -20.63 27.93 27.31
C SER A 299 -19.74 26.74 26.91
N ILE A 300 -19.90 26.18 25.72
CA ILE A 300 -19.10 25.04 25.24
C ILE A 300 -17.73 25.54 24.74
N GLY A 301 -17.69 26.68 24.04
CA GLY A 301 -16.48 27.22 23.46
C GLY A 301 -15.85 26.34 22.38
N THR A 302 -14.50 26.33 22.32
CA THR A 302 -13.75 25.50 21.39
C THR A 302 -13.36 24.18 22.03
N THR A 303 -13.81 23.06 21.42
CA THR A 303 -13.48 21.71 21.87
C THR A 303 -13.38 20.73 20.70
N LEU A 304 -13.16 19.44 20.97
CA LEU A 304 -13.08 18.40 19.95
C LEU A 304 -14.40 18.35 19.14
N ARG A 305 -14.25 18.30 17.82
CA ARG A 305 -15.40 18.32 16.92
C ARG A 305 -16.15 16.98 16.89
N TYR A 306 -15.42 15.87 16.75
CA TYR A 306 -16.02 14.56 16.51
C TYR A 306 -16.01 13.70 17.77
N ALA A 307 -17.20 13.22 18.17
CA ALA A 307 -17.34 12.15 19.14
C ALA A 307 -16.99 10.80 18.51
N GLU A 308 -17.37 10.63 17.24
CA GLU A 308 -17.10 9.40 16.50
C GLU A 308 -16.66 9.72 15.08
N TRP A 309 -15.58 9.10 14.62
CA TRP A 309 -15.13 9.11 13.24
C TRP A 309 -14.34 7.84 12.97
N PHE A 310 -14.89 6.92 12.16
CA PHE A 310 -14.22 5.67 11.85
C PHE A 310 -14.59 5.15 10.46
N TYR A 311 -13.73 4.31 9.93
CA TYR A 311 -13.99 3.46 8.78
C TYR A 311 -14.36 2.05 9.25
N GLY A 312 -15.06 1.32 8.43
CA GLY A 312 -15.19 -0.11 8.62
C GLY A 312 -16.52 -0.61 9.19
N PRO A 313 -16.61 -1.92 9.31
CA PRO A 313 -15.57 -2.88 8.96
C PRO A 313 -15.09 -2.76 7.53
N GLN A 314 -13.76 -2.86 7.31
CA GLN A 314 -13.17 -2.95 5.98
C GLN A 314 -13.13 -4.42 5.59
N THR A 315 -13.86 -4.80 4.54
CA THR A 315 -13.96 -6.19 4.11
C THR A 315 -13.50 -6.33 2.66
N ARG A 316 -12.67 -7.34 2.38
CA ARG A 316 -12.32 -7.75 1.02
C ARG A 316 -12.38 -9.26 0.89
N LEU A 317 -13.18 -9.73 -0.07
CA LEU A 317 -13.15 -11.09 -0.57
C LEU A 317 -12.54 -11.07 -1.97
N MET A 318 -11.63 -11.98 -2.26
CA MET A 318 -11.07 -12.19 -3.60
C MET A 318 -11.07 -13.68 -3.92
N GLY A 319 -11.66 -14.03 -5.07
CA GLY A 319 -11.56 -15.35 -5.68
C GLY A 319 -10.86 -15.25 -7.02
N ALA A 320 -9.94 -16.17 -7.31
CA ALA A 320 -9.26 -16.23 -8.59
C ALA A 320 -9.06 -17.67 -9.05
N TYR A 321 -9.23 -17.88 -10.32
CA TYR A 321 -8.86 -19.09 -11.04
C TYR A 321 -7.80 -18.76 -12.07
N GLU A 322 -6.70 -19.52 -12.09
CA GLU A 322 -5.65 -19.39 -13.08
C GLU A 322 -5.34 -20.74 -13.71
N MET A 323 -5.30 -20.78 -15.02
CA MET A 323 -4.84 -21.92 -15.82
C MET A 323 -3.52 -21.55 -16.48
N ASN A 324 -2.52 -22.40 -16.31
CA ASN A 324 -1.25 -22.30 -16.99
C ASN A 324 -1.09 -23.50 -17.94
N VAL A 325 -0.70 -23.21 -19.18
CA VAL A 325 -0.47 -24.21 -20.22
C VAL A 325 0.91 -23.96 -20.83
N ASP A 326 1.78 -24.97 -20.76
CA ASP A 326 3.13 -24.92 -21.32
C ASP A 326 3.15 -25.60 -22.71
N ASN A 327 3.87 -24.99 -23.67
CA ASN A 327 4.09 -25.51 -25.02
C ASN A 327 2.79 -25.82 -25.78
N ILE A 328 1.99 -24.78 -26.01
CA ILE A 328 0.73 -24.87 -26.78
C ILE A 328 0.87 -24.16 -28.15
N GLY A 329 0.89 -24.93 -29.25
CA GLY A 329 1.09 -24.38 -30.60
C GLY A 329 2.42 -23.64 -30.70
N PHE A 330 2.37 -22.34 -31.03
CA PHE A 330 3.54 -21.46 -31.11
C PHE A 330 3.89 -20.74 -29.82
N LEU A 331 3.08 -20.92 -28.76
CA LEU A 331 3.29 -20.32 -27.43
C LEU A 331 4.10 -21.26 -26.55
N ASP A 332 5.18 -20.76 -25.94
CA ASP A 332 5.91 -21.50 -24.91
C ASP A 332 5.12 -21.60 -23.61
N ALA A 333 4.33 -20.55 -23.31
CA ALA A 333 3.42 -20.54 -22.16
C ALA A 333 2.17 -19.70 -22.47
N LEU A 334 1.02 -20.18 -22.01
CA LEU A 334 -0.25 -19.46 -21.97
C LEU A 334 -0.73 -19.44 -20.51
N ARG A 335 -1.11 -18.27 -20.03
CA ARG A 335 -1.75 -18.08 -18.73
C ARG A 335 -3.10 -17.42 -18.92
N VAL A 336 -4.14 -17.99 -18.32
CA VAL A 336 -5.47 -17.42 -18.27
C VAL A 336 -5.87 -17.27 -16.81
N ASN A 337 -6.16 -16.04 -16.39
CA ASN A 337 -6.62 -15.74 -15.04
C ASN A 337 -8.00 -15.07 -15.09
N LEU A 338 -8.95 -15.62 -14.33
CA LEU A 338 -10.27 -15.04 -14.09
C LEU A 338 -10.36 -14.73 -12.60
N ASN A 339 -10.82 -13.53 -12.24
CA ASN A 339 -10.89 -13.14 -10.85
C ASN A 339 -12.13 -12.31 -10.53
N TYR A 340 -12.53 -12.37 -9.27
CA TYR A 340 -13.64 -11.60 -8.73
C TYR A 340 -13.26 -11.05 -7.36
N GLN A 341 -13.63 -9.79 -7.09
CA GLN A 341 -13.46 -9.17 -5.79
C GLN A 341 -14.79 -8.55 -5.33
N ASP A 342 -15.07 -8.70 -4.03
CA ASP A 342 -16.18 -8.04 -3.33
C ASP A 342 -15.57 -7.23 -2.18
N ILE A 343 -15.72 -5.89 -2.25
CA ILE A 343 -15.08 -4.96 -1.33
C ILE A 343 -16.17 -4.10 -0.70
N LYS A 344 -16.18 -4.05 0.64
CA LYS A 344 -17.09 -3.19 1.39
C LYS A 344 -16.27 -2.19 2.19
N GLU A 345 -16.56 -0.93 1.98
CA GLU A 345 -16.01 0.19 2.72
C GLU A 345 -17.13 0.99 3.36
N SER A 346 -16.85 1.62 4.47
CA SER A 346 -17.81 2.52 5.08
C SER A 346 -17.13 3.64 5.84
N ARG A 347 -17.89 4.69 6.11
CA ARG A 347 -17.46 5.87 6.84
C ARG A 347 -18.57 6.33 7.74
N GLN A 348 -18.30 6.39 9.05
CA GLN A 348 -19.24 6.82 10.06
C GLN A 348 -18.70 8.05 10.77
N THR A 349 -19.58 9.05 10.98
CA THR A 349 -19.21 10.28 11.67
C THR A 349 -20.33 10.78 12.55
N ARG A 350 -19.98 11.26 13.75
CA ARG A 350 -20.87 11.99 14.62
C ARG A 350 -20.10 13.12 15.35
N GLU A 351 -20.60 14.34 15.22
CA GLU A 351 -20.03 15.47 15.95
C GLU A 351 -20.43 15.41 17.43
N TYR A 352 -19.63 16.06 18.27
CA TYR A 352 -19.86 16.22 19.70
C TYR A 352 -21.25 16.77 20.00
N ARG A 353 -22.00 16.07 20.86
CA ARG A 353 -23.38 16.40 21.26
C ARG A 353 -24.41 16.47 20.12
N ARG A 354 -24.07 15.92 18.94
CA ARG A 354 -25.02 15.85 17.82
C ARG A 354 -25.62 14.44 17.75
N TYR A 355 -26.50 14.13 18.67
CA TYR A 355 -27.19 12.84 18.77
C TYR A 355 -28.18 12.60 17.64
N ASP A 356 -28.63 13.69 17.01
CA ASP A 356 -29.50 13.71 15.82
C ASP A 356 -28.80 13.35 14.52
N ARG A 357 -27.44 13.25 14.50
CA ARG A 357 -26.63 13.18 13.27
C ARG A 357 -25.50 12.17 13.36
N PHE A 358 -25.84 10.89 13.45
CA PHE A 358 -24.88 9.83 13.14
C PHE A 358 -24.96 9.52 11.66
N ASP A 359 -24.00 10.04 10.89
CA ASP A 359 -23.91 9.91 9.46
C ASP A 359 -23.17 8.63 9.08
N SER A 360 -23.78 7.78 8.26
CA SER A 360 -23.20 6.54 7.75
C SER A 360 -23.21 6.54 6.23
N ARG A 361 -22.02 6.47 5.61
CA ARG A 361 -21.84 6.30 4.17
C ARG A 361 -21.16 4.97 3.92
N ARG A 362 -21.71 4.18 3.01
CA ARG A 362 -21.29 2.81 2.73
C ARG A 362 -21.16 2.61 1.24
N GLU A 363 -20.00 2.07 0.84
CA GLU A 363 -19.66 1.75 -0.52
C GLU A 363 -19.49 0.23 -0.65
N HIS A 364 -20.11 -0.33 -1.68
CA HIS A 364 -19.95 -1.73 -2.06
C HIS A 364 -19.41 -1.80 -3.49
N VAL A 365 -18.23 -2.35 -3.65
CA VAL A 365 -17.52 -2.46 -4.94
C VAL A 365 -17.40 -3.91 -5.33
N LYS A 366 -17.93 -4.24 -6.50
CA LYS A 366 -17.78 -5.54 -7.13
C LYS A 366 -16.85 -5.39 -8.33
N VAL A 367 -15.87 -6.28 -8.43
CA VAL A 367 -14.85 -6.21 -9.49
C VAL A 367 -14.73 -7.59 -10.13
N GLY A 368 -15.04 -7.68 -11.42
CA GLY A 368 -14.71 -8.84 -12.26
C GLY A 368 -13.46 -8.54 -13.06
N GLY A 369 -12.52 -9.49 -13.16
CA GLY A 369 -11.29 -9.28 -13.93
C GLY A 369 -10.88 -10.50 -14.72
N TYR A 370 -10.18 -10.27 -15.84
CA TYR A 370 -9.55 -11.31 -16.63
C TYR A 370 -8.17 -10.87 -17.10
N ILE A 371 -7.25 -11.83 -17.23
CA ILE A 371 -5.90 -11.65 -17.76
C ILE A 371 -5.60 -12.87 -18.63
N ILE A 372 -5.17 -12.65 -19.86
CA ILE A 372 -4.72 -13.70 -20.77
C ILE A 372 -3.36 -13.29 -21.29
N ASP A 373 -2.33 -14.03 -20.93
CA ASP A 373 -0.92 -13.74 -21.27
C ASP A 373 -0.32 -14.91 -22.05
N GLY A 374 0.34 -14.64 -23.16
CA GLY A 374 1.11 -15.60 -23.94
C GLY A 374 2.60 -15.23 -23.97
N ARG A 375 3.49 -16.22 -23.88
CA ARG A 375 4.93 -16.06 -24.06
C ARG A 375 5.41 -16.82 -25.27
N ILE A 376 6.28 -16.18 -26.04
CA ILE A 376 6.94 -16.74 -27.22
C ILE A 376 8.43 -16.47 -27.08
N THR A 377 9.28 -17.51 -27.28
CA THR A 377 10.73 -17.34 -27.30
C THR A 377 11.30 -17.87 -28.61
N TRP A 378 12.22 -17.12 -29.21
CA TRP A 378 12.96 -17.57 -30.39
C TRP A 378 14.37 -16.96 -30.39
N GLY A 379 15.38 -17.79 -30.51
CA GLY A 379 16.77 -17.36 -30.44
C GLY A 379 17.06 -16.56 -29.16
N ASN A 380 17.39 -15.30 -29.30
CA ASN A 380 17.67 -14.38 -28.19
C ASN A 380 16.50 -13.48 -27.80
N HIS A 381 15.34 -13.68 -28.40
CA HIS A 381 14.15 -12.89 -28.21
C HIS A 381 13.17 -13.58 -27.26
N GLU A 382 12.50 -12.82 -26.43
CA GLU A 382 11.33 -13.20 -25.67
C GLU A 382 10.23 -12.15 -25.89
N LEU A 383 9.05 -12.58 -26.32
CA LEU A 383 7.89 -11.73 -26.52
C LEU A 383 6.75 -12.21 -25.61
N ASN A 384 6.26 -11.30 -24.79
CA ASN A 384 5.08 -11.49 -23.95
C ASN A 384 3.95 -10.63 -24.54
N VAL A 385 2.83 -11.24 -24.89
CA VAL A 385 1.64 -10.56 -25.39
C VAL A 385 0.46 -10.88 -24.50
N GLY A 386 -0.45 -9.93 -24.34
CA GLY A 386 -1.61 -10.23 -23.51
C GLY A 386 -2.73 -9.23 -23.63
N ILE A 387 -3.88 -9.66 -23.14
CA ILE A 387 -5.07 -8.84 -22.94
C ILE A 387 -5.47 -8.92 -21.47
N ASP A 388 -5.91 -7.82 -20.94
CA ASP A 388 -6.48 -7.77 -19.60
C ASP A 388 -7.67 -6.82 -19.52
N GLY A 389 -8.54 -7.07 -18.55
CA GLY A 389 -9.68 -6.21 -18.29
C GLY A 389 -10.14 -6.27 -16.86
N GLN A 390 -10.82 -5.22 -16.44
CA GLN A 390 -11.42 -5.09 -15.13
C GLN A 390 -12.77 -4.39 -15.26
N LEU A 391 -13.81 -4.99 -14.75
CA LEU A 391 -15.19 -4.51 -14.75
C LEU A 391 -15.57 -4.16 -13.32
N ASN A 392 -15.85 -2.89 -13.06
CA ASN A 392 -16.18 -2.40 -11.72
C ASN A 392 -17.65 -1.93 -11.69
N ASP A 393 -18.37 -2.36 -10.65
CA ASP A 393 -19.66 -1.84 -10.27
C ASP A 393 -19.61 -1.32 -8.84
N VAL A 394 -20.07 -0.09 -8.61
CA VAL A 394 -20.02 0.59 -7.31
C VAL A 394 -21.41 1.03 -6.89
N LYS A 395 -21.84 0.56 -5.72
CA LYS A 395 -23.05 1.04 -5.06
C LYS A 395 -22.68 1.90 -3.87
N SER A 396 -23.19 3.13 -3.83
CA SER A 396 -23.01 4.06 -2.72
C SER A 396 -24.35 4.35 -2.08
N VAL A 397 -24.44 4.21 -0.75
CA VAL A 397 -25.64 4.49 0.04
C VAL A 397 -25.28 5.26 1.28
N ALA A 398 -26.17 6.14 1.73
CA ALA A 398 -25.96 6.92 2.93
C ALA A 398 -27.27 7.11 3.72
N ASP A 399 -27.14 7.15 5.03
CA ASP A 399 -28.22 7.51 5.94
C ASP A 399 -27.68 8.29 7.14
N ARG A 400 -28.54 9.09 7.72
CA ARG A 400 -28.34 9.80 8.97
C ARG A 400 -29.29 9.23 10.01
N THR A 401 -28.76 8.81 11.14
CA THR A 401 -29.53 8.22 12.23
C THR A 401 -29.53 9.18 13.41
N ASN A 402 -30.71 9.46 13.98
CA ASN A 402 -30.83 10.02 15.31
C ASN A 402 -30.62 8.87 16.32
N ILE A 403 -29.50 8.89 17.06
CA ILE A 403 -29.13 7.75 17.93
C ILE A 403 -30.05 7.61 19.16
N ASN A 404 -30.78 8.69 19.56
CA ASN A 404 -31.71 8.63 20.69
C ASN A 404 -33.06 8.02 20.30
N THR A 405 -33.53 8.25 19.07
CA THR A 405 -34.85 7.80 18.62
C THR A 405 -34.78 6.64 17.63
N GLY A 406 -33.60 6.34 17.07
CA GLY A 406 -33.43 5.35 16.00
C GLY A 406 -33.95 5.79 14.63
N VAL A 407 -34.54 6.97 14.51
CA VAL A 407 -35.10 7.47 13.25
C VAL A 407 -33.98 7.71 12.22
N LYS A 408 -34.18 7.16 11.02
CA LYS A 408 -33.26 7.32 9.89
C LYS A 408 -33.83 8.30 8.88
N THR A 409 -32.95 9.18 8.36
CA THR A 409 -33.25 10.13 7.30
C THR A 409 -32.26 9.99 6.16
N LYS A 410 -32.62 10.46 4.98
CA LYS A 410 -31.72 10.49 3.82
C LYS A 410 -30.52 11.39 4.10
N LEU A 411 -29.38 10.99 3.54
CA LEU A 411 -28.13 11.75 3.55
C LEU A 411 -27.51 11.70 2.16
N ASP A 412 -26.76 12.74 1.79
CA ASP A 412 -25.98 12.76 0.57
C ASP A 412 -24.95 11.61 0.56
N THR A 413 -24.91 10.88 -0.54
CA THR A 413 -23.93 9.81 -0.76
C THR A 413 -22.57 10.39 -1.14
N ARG A 414 -21.49 9.65 -0.90
CA ARG A 414 -20.15 10.08 -1.33
C ARG A 414 -19.98 10.03 -2.85
N TYR A 415 -20.50 8.99 -3.47
CA TYR A 415 -20.52 8.81 -4.92
C TYR A 415 -21.97 8.82 -5.38
N PRO A 416 -22.24 9.00 -6.68
CA PRO A 416 -23.62 8.98 -7.20
C PRO A 416 -24.43 7.80 -6.68
N ASP A 417 -25.68 8.04 -6.35
CA ASP A 417 -26.61 7.07 -5.76
C ASP A 417 -27.29 6.14 -6.79
N GLY A 418 -27.03 6.40 -8.07
CA GLY A 418 -27.48 5.56 -9.19
C GLY A 418 -26.43 4.53 -9.62
N SER A 419 -26.34 4.30 -10.94
CA SER A 419 -25.34 3.41 -11.52
C SER A 419 -23.96 4.03 -11.50
N ASN A 420 -22.93 3.25 -11.11
CA ASN A 420 -21.54 3.67 -11.14
C ASN A 420 -20.67 2.53 -11.65
N ASN A 421 -20.28 2.62 -12.93
CA ASN A 421 -19.49 1.59 -13.60
C ASN A 421 -18.20 2.20 -14.12
N MET A 422 -17.09 1.46 -13.97
CA MET A 422 -15.81 1.82 -14.58
C MET A 422 -15.09 0.57 -15.08
N ASN A 423 -14.88 0.49 -16.39
CA ASN A 423 -14.36 -0.69 -17.03
C ASN A 423 -13.05 -0.38 -17.77
N TYR A 424 -12.08 -1.28 -17.65
CA TYR A 424 -10.77 -1.19 -18.26
C TYR A 424 -10.58 -2.33 -19.24
N PHE A 425 -10.00 -2.04 -20.43
CA PHE A 425 -9.61 -3.02 -21.43
C PHE A 425 -8.22 -2.68 -21.92
N GLY A 426 -7.31 -3.62 -21.90
CA GLY A 426 -5.94 -3.44 -22.31
C GLY A 426 -5.44 -4.53 -23.25
N LEU A 427 -4.66 -4.14 -24.24
CA LEU A 427 -3.86 -4.99 -25.11
C LEU A 427 -2.41 -4.54 -25.01
N TYR A 428 -1.47 -5.47 -24.79
CA TYR A 428 -0.06 -5.12 -24.66
C TYR A 428 0.85 -6.17 -25.29
N ALA A 429 2.04 -5.70 -25.63
CA ALA A 429 3.17 -6.51 -26.04
C ALA A 429 4.43 -6.01 -25.34
N GLN A 430 5.23 -6.95 -24.82
CA GLN A 430 6.53 -6.69 -24.24
C GLN A 430 7.57 -7.60 -24.85
N HIS A 431 8.68 -7.02 -25.23
CA HIS A 431 9.78 -7.72 -25.86
C HIS A 431 11.07 -7.55 -25.04
N LEU A 432 11.84 -8.62 -24.98
CA LEU A 432 13.18 -8.66 -24.39
C LEU A 432 14.13 -9.30 -25.39
N LEU A 433 15.21 -8.59 -25.72
CA LEU A 433 16.23 -9.05 -26.65
C LEU A 433 17.60 -9.09 -25.97
N LYS A 434 18.25 -10.27 -25.96
CA LYS A 434 19.61 -10.47 -25.44
C LYS A 434 20.61 -10.42 -26.60
N ILE A 435 21.54 -9.45 -26.58
CA ILE A 435 22.54 -9.24 -27.62
C ILE A 435 23.93 -9.52 -27.03
N LYS A 436 24.83 -10.05 -27.87
CA LYS A 436 26.22 -10.38 -27.48
C LYS A 436 26.31 -11.20 -26.19
N ASN A 437 25.62 -12.36 -26.15
CA ASN A 437 25.55 -13.24 -25.00
C ASN A 437 25.05 -12.58 -23.71
N GLY A 438 24.10 -11.63 -23.84
CA GLY A 438 23.49 -10.93 -22.71
C GLY A 438 24.29 -9.76 -22.14
N LYS A 439 25.39 -9.33 -22.81
CA LYS A 439 26.07 -8.07 -22.45
C LYS A 439 25.18 -6.84 -22.65
N TRP A 440 24.30 -6.88 -23.66
CA TRP A 440 23.30 -5.88 -23.92
C TRP A 440 21.93 -6.53 -23.89
N ILE A 441 20.99 -5.91 -23.20
CA ILE A 441 19.60 -6.38 -23.16
C ILE A 441 18.70 -5.18 -23.44
N LEU A 442 17.86 -5.32 -24.46
CA LEU A 442 16.80 -4.38 -24.78
C LEU A 442 15.50 -4.86 -24.15
N ASN A 443 14.80 -3.97 -23.47
CA ASN A 443 13.45 -4.18 -22.95
C ASN A 443 12.53 -3.14 -23.57
N ASP A 444 11.64 -3.52 -24.42
CA ASP A 444 10.67 -2.60 -25.03
C ASP A 444 9.26 -3.13 -24.90
N GLY A 445 8.30 -2.25 -24.93
CA GLY A 445 6.91 -2.64 -24.83
C GLY A 445 5.95 -1.52 -25.17
N ILE A 446 4.75 -1.93 -25.55
CA ILE A 446 3.66 -1.04 -25.95
C ILE A 446 2.34 -1.55 -25.37
N ARG A 447 1.45 -0.65 -25.01
CA ARG A 447 0.10 -0.96 -24.56
C ARG A 447 -0.92 0.02 -25.10
N LEU A 448 -2.04 -0.51 -25.54
CA LEU A 448 -3.28 0.19 -25.82
C LEU A 448 -4.24 -0.03 -24.66
N GLN A 449 -4.85 1.03 -24.15
CA GLN A 449 -5.76 0.99 -23.02
C GLN A 449 -7.00 1.81 -23.33
N ALA A 450 -8.18 1.18 -23.24
CA ALA A 450 -9.48 1.86 -23.24
C ALA A 450 -10.06 1.82 -21.82
N VAL A 451 -10.73 2.90 -21.42
CA VAL A 451 -11.46 2.97 -20.16
C VAL A 451 -12.84 3.56 -20.42
N ASN A 452 -13.88 2.97 -19.84
CA ASN A 452 -15.23 3.52 -19.90
C ASN A 452 -15.74 3.73 -18.48
N LEU A 453 -16.14 4.94 -18.16
CA LEU A 453 -16.72 5.33 -16.89
C LEU A 453 -18.12 5.91 -17.13
N HIS A 454 -19.08 5.43 -16.36
CA HIS A 454 -20.44 5.95 -16.33
C HIS A 454 -20.94 6.03 -14.90
N SER A 455 -21.41 7.21 -14.48
CA SER A 455 -22.02 7.44 -13.17
C SER A 455 -23.28 8.27 -13.31
N THR A 456 -24.35 7.93 -12.57
CA THR A 456 -25.64 8.60 -12.62
C THR A 456 -26.07 9.03 -11.22
N ILE A 457 -26.43 10.30 -11.06
CA ILE A 457 -27.03 10.86 -9.85
C ILE A 457 -28.55 10.81 -10.00
N ILE A 458 -29.25 10.13 -9.09
CA ILE A 458 -30.70 10.00 -9.06
C ILE A 458 -31.26 11.11 -8.16
N ASP A 459 -30.80 11.22 -6.92
CA ASP A 459 -31.25 12.24 -5.97
C ASP A 459 -30.32 13.47 -6.03
N ASN A 460 -30.72 14.46 -6.82
CA ASN A 460 -29.99 15.72 -6.95
C ASN A 460 -30.48 16.83 -5.99
N SER A 461 -31.37 16.48 -5.04
CA SER A 461 -31.99 17.48 -4.14
C SER A 461 -31.03 18.12 -3.14
N PHE A 462 -29.93 17.44 -2.82
CA PHE A 462 -28.92 17.91 -1.85
C PHE A 462 -28.06 19.06 -2.37
N PHE A 463 -27.75 19.09 -3.69
CA PHE A 463 -26.76 20.02 -4.25
C PHE A 463 -27.25 20.79 -5.47
N ASN A 464 -28.31 20.32 -6.10
CA ASN A 464 -28.81 20.88 -7.37
C ASN A 464 -27.68 21.00 -8.42
N LEU A 465 -26.94 19.88 -8.62
CA LEU A 465 -25.82 19.84 -9.54
C LEU A 465 -26.27 20.00 -10.99
N PRO A 466 -25.54 20.73 -11.83
CA PRO A 466 -25.91 20.97 -13.23
C PRO A 466 -25.81 19.71 -14.11
N VAL A 467 -25.07 18.69 -13.66
CA VAL A 467 -24.85 17.44 -14.40
C VAL A 467 -25.17 16.26 -13.49
N THR A 468 -26.09 15.41 -13.95
CA THR A 468 -26.51 14.18 -13.24
C THR A 468 -26.03 12.91 -13.92
N ASN A 469 -25.48 13.00 -15.12
CA ASN A 469 -24.96 11.88 -15.91
C ASN A 469 -23.52 12.16 -16.31
N ILE A 470 -22.58 11.42 -15.72
CA ILE A 470 -21.15 11.58 -15.90
C ILE A 470 -20.63 10.44 -16.76
N LYS A 471 -20.02 10.75 -17.90
CA LYS A 471 -19.45 9.78 -18.84
C LYS A 471 -18.03 10.16 -19.21
N GLN A 472 -17.12 9.20 -19.23
CA GLN A 472 -15.79 9.35 -19.76
C GLN A 472 -15.35 8.07 -20.50
N SER A 473 -14.64 8.23 -21.62
CA SER A 473 -14.15 7.10 -22.43
C SER A 473 -12.73 7.38 -22.93
N PRO A 474 -11.75 7.60 -22.03
CA PRO A 474 -10.38 7.86 -22.44
C PRO A 474 -9.74 6.63 -23.08
N PHE A 475 -8.91 6.91 -24.08
CA PHE A 475 -8.03 5.95 -24.71
C PHE A 475 -6.58 6.40 -24.54
N ALA A 476 -5.66 5.45 -24.29
CA ALA A 476 -4.26 5.73 -24.07
C ALA A 476 -3.35 4.74 -24.80
N LEU A 477 -2.26 5.29 -25.31
CA LEU A 477 -1.11 4.55 -25.79
C LEU A 477 0.03 4.80 -24.80
N THR A 478 0.60 3.73 -24.23
CA THR A 478 1.78 3.80 -23.37
C THR A 478 2.87 2.86 -23.85
N GLY A 479 4.12 3.18 -23.53
CA GLY A 479 5.26 2.37 -23.91
C GLY A 479 6.43 2.54 -22.96
N ASN A 480 7.38 1.63 -23.09
CA ASN A 480 8.69 1.70 -22.47
C ASN A 480 9.79 1.26 -23.43
N LEU A 481 10.97 1.81 -23.22
CA LEU A 481 12.20 1.44 -23.91
C LEU A 481 13.35 1.44 -22.89
N GLY A 482 13.86 0.28 -22.58
CA GLY A 482 14.90 0.06 -21.59
C GLY A 482 16.13 -0.59 -22.19
N LEU A 483 17.30 -0.15 -21.79
CA LEU A 483 18.59 -0.73 -22.17
C LEU A 483 19.36 -1.11 -20.92
N VAL A 484 19.84 -2.35 -20.89
CA VAL A 484 20.76 -2.88 -19.87
C VAL A 484 22.10 -3.17 -20.56
N TYR A 485 23.17 -2.62 -19.99
CA TYR A 485 24.54 -2.91 -20.39
C TYR A 485 25.31 -3.56 -19.23
N MET A 486 25.80 -4.78 -19.46
CA MET A 486 26.55 -5.57 -18.48
C MET A 486 27.88 -6.02 -19.12
N PRO A 487 28.91 -5.18 -19.11
CA PRO A 487 30.23 -5.55 -19.65
C PRO A 487 30.88 -6.69 -18.85
N SER A 488 30.53 -6.82 -17.57
CA SER A 488 30.97 -7.88 -16.69
C SER A 488 29.83 -8.29 -15.75
N ALA A 489 29.97 -9.41 -15.02
CA ALA A 489 29.03 -9.86 -14.01
C ALA A 489 28.87 -8.85 -12.84
N ASN A 490 29.89 -8.02 -12.65
CA ASN A 490 29.99 -7.13 -11.48
C ASN A 490 29.61 -5.67 -11.78
N PHE A 491 29.39 -5.32 -13.05
CA PHE A 491 29.05 -3.96 -13.46
C PHE A 491 27.84 -3.92 -14.38
N ARG A 492 26.86 -3.09 -14.04
CA ARG A 492 25.62 -2.95 -14.80
C ARG A 492 25.21 -1.49 -14.88
N VAL A 493 24.90 -1.03 -16.08
CA VAL A 493 24.30 0.27 -16.36
C VAL A 493 22.93 0.07 -16.97
N THR A 494 21.96 0.87 -16.57
CA THR A 494 20.60 0.84 -17.09
C THR A 494 20.14 2.21 -17.52
N GLY A 495 19.45 2.28 -18.65
CA GLY A 495 18.66 3.43 -19.08
C GLY A 495 17.23 2.96 -19.35
N ASN A 496 16.21 3.69 -18.89
CA ASN A 496 14.83 3.34 -19.13
C ASN A 496 14.00 4.59 -19.41
N LEU A 497 13.33 4.61 -20.56
CA LEU A 497 12.29 5.58 -20.91
C LEU A 497 10.95 4.89 -20.74
N SER A 498 10.01 5.53 -20.07
CA SER A 498 8.70 4.93 -19.83
C SER A 498 7.60 5.98 -19.76
N SER A 499 6.40 5.61 -20.18
CA SER A 499 5.21 6.44 -20.05
C SER A 499 4.20 5.79 -19.13
N GLY A 500 3.52 6.63 -18.35
CA GLY A 500 2.44 6.25 -17.46
C GLY A 500 1.13 6.93 -17.84
N PHE A 501 0.04 6.27 -17.55
CA PHE A 501 -1.32 6.74 -17.79
C PHE A 501 -2.18 6.46 -16.57
N ARG A 502 -3.06 7.41 -16.21
CA ARG A 502 -4.14 7.21 -15.25
C ARG A 502 -5.43 7.83 -15.77
N ALA A 503 -6.44 7.02 -15.96
CA ALA A 503 -7.80 7.49 -16.19
C ALA A 503 -8.35 8.08 -14.89
N PRO A 504 -9.06 9.23 -14.93
CA PRO A 504 -9.85 9.68 -13.80
C PRO A 504 -10.85 8.60 -13.38
N ASN A 505 -10.92 8.31 -12.10
CA ASN A 505 -11.87 7.33 -11.57
C ASN A 505 -13.13 8.02 -11.00
N ILE A 506 -14.07 7.26 -10.45
CA ILE A 506 -15.32 7.80 -9.89
C ILE A 506 -15.03 8.78 -8.75
N ASP A 507 -14.03 8.54 -7.91
CA ASP A 507 -13.64 9.49 -6.85
C ASP A 507 -13.11 10.81 -7.42
N ASP A 508 -12.45 10.79 -8.57
CA ASP A 508 -11.95 12.01 -9.20
C ASP A 508 -13.08 12.87 -9.81
N VAL A 509 -14.03 12.25 -10.51
CA VAL A 509 -14.99 12.94 -11.36
C VAL A 509 -16.37 13.14 -10.74
N ALA A 510 -16.75 12.31 -9.76
CA ALA A 510 -18.14 12.21 -9.32
C ALA A 510 -18.36 12.34 -7.80
N ARG A 511 -17.31 12.50 -7.00
CA ARG A 511 -17.45 12.58 -5.55
C ARG A 511 -18.03 13.90 -5.07
N VAL A 512 -18.82 13.84 -3.99
CA VAL A 512 -19.19 15.00 -3.18
C VAL A 512 -18.73 14.77 -1.74
N PHE A 513 -17.94 15.65 -1.17
CA PHE A 513 -17.54 15.55 0.23
C PHE A 513 -16.90 16.84 0.78
N GLU A 514 -16.83 16.96 2.11
CA GLU A 514 -16.06 17.97 2.81
C GLU A 514 -14.57 17.57 2.83
N SER A 515 -13.72 18.34 2.12
CA SER A 515 -12.28 17.98 2.00
C SER A 515 -11.49 18.30 3.25
N SER A 516 -11.86 19.33 3.98
CA SER A 516 -11.20 19.75 5.23
C SER A 516 -12.16 20.56 6.10
N THR A 517 -12.25 20.16 7.35
CA THR A 517 -13.03 20.84 8.38
C THR A 517 -12.47 22.22 8.72
N ALA A 518 -11.14 22.33 8.78
CA ALA A 518 -10.46 23.59 9.10
C ALA A 518 -10.63 24.62 7.96
N SER A 519 -10.67 24.16 6.71
CA SER A 519 -10.74 25.03 5.54
C SER A 519 -12.16 25.34 5.05
N LYS A 520 -13.20 24.72 5.62
CA LYS A 520 -14.61 24.87 5.22
C LYS A 520 -14.78 24.73 3.70
N ARG A 521 -14.34 23.62 3.13
CA ARG A 521 -14.37 23.36 1.68
C ARG A 521 -15.30 22.18 1.37
N VAL A 522 -16.12 22.33 0.35
CA VAL A 522 -16.91 21.24 -0.25
C VAL A 522 -16.39 20.96 -1.66
N VAL A 523 -16.15 19.69 -1.96
CA VAL A 523 -15.72 19.25 -3.28
C VAL A 523 -16.93 18.76 -4.05
N ILE A 524 -17.11 19.24 -5.27
CA ILE A 524 -18.21 18.86 -6.16
C ILE A 524 -17.70 18.14 -7.43
N PRO A 525 -18.57 17.37 -8.10
CA PRO A 525 -18.23 16.65 -9.33
C PRO A 525 -17.72 17.55 -10.46
N ASN A 526 -16.81 16.99 -11.28
CA ASN A 526 -16.34 17.60 -12.52
C ASN A 526 -16.06 16.53 -13.57
N SER A 527 -16.91 16.45 -14.58
CA SER A 527 -16.78 15.50 -15.68
C SER A 527 -15.76 15.93 -16.75
N ALA A 528 -15.24 17.16 -16.70
CA ALA A 528 -14.31 17.70 -17.70
C ALA A 528 -12.84 17.33 -17.43
N ILE A 529 -12.56 16.55 -16.41
CA ILE A 529 -11.19 16.14 -16.03
C ILE A 529 -10.60 15.23 -17.13
N LYS A 530 -9.38 15.57 -17.56
CA LYS A 530 -8.61 14.79 -18.53
C LYS A 530 -7.73 13.77 -17.82
N PRO A 531 -7.36 12.65 -18.50
CA PRO A 531 -6.41 11.68 -17.98
C PRO A 531 -5.05 12.29 -17.64
N GLU A 532 -4.40 11.72 -16.64
CA GLU A 532 -3.03 12.05 -16.25
C GLU A 532 -2.02 11.21 -17.06
N TYR A 533 -0.91 11.84 -17.43
CA TYR A 533 0.20 11.19 -18.13
C TYR A 533 1.54 11.51 -17.47
N THR A 534 2.41 10.51 -17.37
CA THR A 534 3.81 10.71 -16.97
C THR A 534 4.74 10.22 -18.07
N TYR A 535 5.84 10.95 -18.26
CA TYR A 535 6.97 10.56 -19.13
C TYR A 535 8.21 10.58 -18.26
N ASN A 536 8.89 9.46 -18.17
CA ASN A 536 9.96 9.26 -17.21
C ASN A 536 11.22 8.75 -17.87
N ILE A 537 12.36 9.24 -17.39
CA ILE A 537 13.69 8.73 -17.70
C ILE A 537 14.36 8.27 -16.40
N ASP A 538 14.88 7.05 -16.38
CA ASP A 538 15.72 6.49 -15.33
C ASP A 538 17.12 6.21 -15.86
N LEU A 539 18.14 6.52 -15.06
CA LEU A 539 19.52 6.11 -15.27
C LEU A 539 20.02 5.42 -14.02
N GLY A 540 20.50 4.19 -14.15
CA GLY A 540 20.93 3.38 -13.03
C GLY A 540 22.33 2.80 -13.24
N ILE A 541 23.09 2.70 -12.14
CA ILE A 541 24.40 2.03 -12.08
C ILE A 541 24.38 1.07 -10.92
N THR A 542 24.86 -0.14 -11.16
CA THR A 542 25.10 -1.15 -10.12
C THR A 542 26.55 -1.62 -10.27
N GLN A 543 27.31 -1.58 -9.18
CA GLN A 543 28.69 -2.07 -9.14
C GLN A 543 28.83 -3.01 -7.95
N THR A 544 29.40 -4.19 -8.18
CA THR A 544 29.85 -5.13 -7.16
C THR A 544 31.37 -5.18 -7.16
N ILE A 545 32.01 -5.06 -6.01
CA ILE A 545 33.45 -5.08 -5.85
C ILE A 545 33.80 -6.27 -4.95
N GLN A 546 34.64 -7.19 -5.48
CA GLN A 546 35.12 -8.40 -4.78
C GLN A 546 33.99 -9.23 -4.12
N ASP A 547 32.79 -9.23 -4.68
CA ASP A 547 31.58 -9.86 -4.14
C ASP A 547 31.26 -9.48 -2.67
N LYS A 548 31.83 -8.38 -2.19
CA LYS A 548 31.68 -7.88 -0.82
C LYS A 548 30.96 -6.53 -0.73
N ILE A 549 31.21 -5.65 -1.70
CA ILE A 549 30.64 -4.30 -1.70
C ILE A 549 29.75 -4.19 -2.92
N ARG A 550 28.47 -3.90 -2.70
CA ARG A 550 27.52 -3.64 -3.77
C ARG A 550 26.95 -2.24 -3.62
N PHE A 551 27.13 -1.45 -4.65
CA PHE A 551 26.59 -0.10 -4.76
C PHE A 551 25.55 -0.05 -5.88
N GLU A 552 24.37 0.50 -5.60
CA GLU A 552 23.31 0.75 -6.56
C GLU A 552 22.87 2.21 -6.45
N ILE A 553 22.80 2.92 -7.57
CA ILE A 553 22.23 4.26 -7.64
C ILE A 553 21.34 4.36 -8.86
N THR A 554 20.17 5.00 -8.69
CA THR A 554 19.25 5.30 -9.79
C THR A 554 18.79 6.74 -9.64
N GLY A 555 19.10 7.57 -10.65
CA GLY A 555 18.53 8.90 -10.82
C GLY A 555 17.31 8.85 -11.72
N PHE A 556 16.31 9.69 -11.47
CA PHE A 556 15.11 9.77 -12.29
C PHE A 556 14.64 11.20 -12.51
N TYR A 557 13.97 11.41 -13.64
CA TYR A 557 13.24 12.62 -13.96
C TYR A 557 11.90 12.25 -14.60
N THR A 558 10.80 12.77 -14.05
CA THR A 558 9.44 12.52 -14.51
C THR A 558 8.76 13.83 -14.85
N LEU A 559 8.31 13.96 -16.10
CA LEU A 559 7.40 15.00 -16.53
C LEU A 559 5.97 14.51 -16.33
N PHE A 560 5.13 15.30 -15.64
CA PHE A 560 3.77 14.95 -15.30
C PHE A 560 2.81 15.96 -15.95
N LYS A 561 1.99 15.49 -16.88
CA LYS A 561 0.99 16.27 -17.61
C LYS A 561 -0.41 16.02 -17.10
N ASN A 562 -1.24 17.06 -17.10
CA ASN A 562 -2.65 17.02 -16.68
C ASN A 562 -2.82 16.47 -15.24
N ALA A 563 -1.89 16.73 -14.35
CA ALA A 563 -2.02 16.29 -12.96
C ALA A 563 -3.36 16.78 -12.38
N ILE A 564 -4.11 15.88 -11.78
CA ILE A 564 -5.38 16.23 -11.15
C ILE A 564 -5.08 16.80 -9.76
N ALA A 565 -5.58 18.01 -9.51
CA ALA A 565 -5.43 18.71 -8.23
C ALA A 565 -6.72 19.41 -7.87
N LEU A 566 -6.93 19.59 -6.56
CA LEU A 566 -8.07 20.33 -6.03
C LEU A 566 -7.87 21.83 -6.27
N ALA A 567 -8.89 22.51 -6.80
CA ALA A 567 -8.86 23.94 -7.06
C ALA A 567 -10.22 24.60 -6.78
N PRO A 568 -10.26 25.94 -6.50
CA PRO A 568 -11.51 26.69 -6.35
C PRO A 568 -12.39 26.57 -7.59
N PHE A 569 -13.69 26.55 -7.36
CA PHE A 569 -14.71 26.43 -8.41
C PHE A 569 -15.99 27.19 -8.03
N GLN A 570 -16.93 27.32 -8.98
CA GLN A 570 -18.24 27.91 -8.75
C GLN A 570 -19.35 26.89 -9.02
N LEU A 571 -20.28 26.74 -8.11
CA LEU A 571 -21.52 25.99 -8.31
C LEU A 571 -22.67 26.96 -8.58
N ASN A 572 -23.26 26.88 -9.77
CA ASN A 572 -24.34 27.77 -10.17
C ASN A 572 -24.01 29.28 -9.98
N GLY A 573 -22.75 29.65 -10.30
CA GLY A 573 -22.22 31.00 -10.14
C GLY A 573 -21.84 31.43 -8.71
N GLN A 574 -21.89 30.51 -7.74
CA GLN A 574 -21.53 30.76 -6.34
C GLN A 574 -20.21 30.14 -5.96
N ASP A 575 -19.29 30.93 -5.36
CA ASP A 575 -18.01 30.46 -4.83
C ASP A 575 -18.14 29.69 -3.52
N SER A 576 -19.30 29.74 -2.85
CA SER A 576 -19.57 29.09 -1.58
C SER A 576 -21.05 28.71 -1.45
N ILE A 577 -21.28 27.56 -0.79
CA ILE A 577 -22.65 27.06 -0.48
C ILE A 577 -22.74 26.70 1.00
N ILE A 578 -23.99 26.57 1.50
CA ILE A 578 -24.23 26.02 2.83
C ILE A 578 -24.20 24.50 2.74
N TYR A 579 -23.21 23.89 3.35
CA TYR A 579 -23.07 22.44 3.43
C TYR A 579 -23.03 21.99 4.90
N ASN A 580 -23.91 21.08 5.29
CA ASN A 580 -24.08 20.65 6.68
C ASN A 580 -24.25 21.82 7.68
N GLY A 581 -24.92 22.92 7.27
CA GLY A 581 -25.14 24.12 8.08
C GLY A 581 -23.90 25.02 8.21
N VAL A 582 -22.86 24.79 7.42
CA VAL A 582 -21.63 25.61 7.39
C VAL A 582 -21.45 26.21 6.01
N LYS A 583 -21.20 27.51 5.93
CA LYS A 583 -20.81 28.17 4.67
C LYS A 583 -19.44 27.64 4.25
N SER A 584 -19.40 26.91 3.14
CA SER A 584 -18.22 26.19 2.64
C SER A 584 -17.86 26.66 1.25
N ALA A 585 -16.59 26.95 1.01
CA ALA A 585 -16.07 27.30 -0.31
C ALA A 585 -16.16 26.11 -1.27
N VAL A 586 -16.57 26.37 -2.49
CA VAL A 586 -16.73 25.33 -3.52
C VAL A 586 -15.39 25.04 -4.19
N PHE A 587 -15.03 23.80 -4.22
CA PHE A 587 -13.85 23.27 -4.88
C PHE A 587 -14.24 22.14 -5.82
N THR A 588 -13.37 21.85 -6.80
CA THR A 588 -13.49 20.69 -7.66
C THR A 588 -12.09 20.18 -8.06
N ASN A 589 -12.01 18.94 -8.50
CA ASN A 589 -10.81 18.44 -9.13
C ASN A 589 -10.63 19.06 -10.51
N GLN A 590 -9.44 19.55 -10.83
CA GLN A 590 -9.08 20.13 -12.11
C GLN A 590 -7.69 19.65 -12.55
N ASN A 591 -7.42 19.67 -13.85
CA ASN A 591 -6.09 19.37 -14.35
C ASN A 591 -5.18 20.60 -14.23
N VAL A 592 -4.02 20.43 -13.58
CA VAL A 592 -2.93 21.39 -13.66
C VAL A 592 -2.04 21.05 -14.86
N ASN A 593 -1.57 22.08 -15.59
CA ASN A 593 -0.97 21.88 -16.91
C ASN A 593 0.31 21.04 -16.88
N LYS A 594 1.27 21.34 -16.00
CA LYS A 594 2.58 20.66 -15.95
C LYS A 594 3.08 20.57 -14.53
N ALA A 595 3.55 19.38 -14.16
CA ALA A 595 4.34 19.15 -12.98
C ALA A 595 5.60 18.35 -13.33
N PHE A 596 6.60 18.37 -12.49
CA PHE A 596 7.80 17.57 -12.65
C PHE A 596 8.28 17.04 -11.31
N LEU A 597 8.85 15.84 -11.36
CA LEU A 597 9.49 15.19 -10.23
C LEU A 597 10.87 14.71 -10.66
N HIS A 598 11.83 14.79 -9.75
CA HIS A 598 13.15 14.20 -9.95
C HIS A 598 13.74 13.78 -8.62
N GLY A 599 14.69 12.88 -8.65
CA GLY A 599 15.30 12.40 -7.42
C GLY A 599 16.29 11.29 -7.64
N ILE A 600 16.71 10.72 -6.51
CA ILE A 600 17.73 9.68 -6.45
C ILE A 600 17.28 8.61 -5.45
N ASN A 601 17.50 7.34 -5.83
CA ASN A 601 17.45 6.19 -4.94
C ASN A 601 18.85 5.55 -4.94
N ALA A 602 19.46 5.39 -3.76
CA ALA A 602 20.76 4.74 -3.63
C ALA A 602 20.72 3.65 -2.55
N ARG A 603 21.52 2.61 -2.76
CA ARG A 603 21.75 1.52 -1.81
C ARG A 603 23.23 1.16 -1.80
N LEU A 604 23.78 0.97 -0.59
CA LEU A 604 25.12 0.46 -0.36
C LEU A 604 25.03 -0.78 0.54
N LYS A 605 25.45 -1.94 0.07
CA LYS A 605 25.60 -3.15 0.85
C LYS A 605 27.08 -3.51 0.96
N ILE A 606 27.54 -3.81 2.18
CA ILE A 606 28.91 -4.23 2.46
C ILE A 606 28.85 -5.53 3.28
N ASP A 607 29.40 -6.60 2.77
CA ASP A 607 29.61 -7.85 3.49
C ASP A 607 31.04 -7.89 4.07
N PHE A 608 31.21 -7.46 5.33
CA PHE A 608 32.52 -7.47 6.01
C PHE A 608 33.04 -8.88 6.20
N SER A 609 32.12 -9.82 6.43
CA SER A 609 32.40 -11.24 6.55
C SER A 609 31.15 -12.05 6.16
N LYS A 610 31.23 -13.39 6.17
CA LYS A 610 30.06 -14.26 5.99
C LYS A 610 28.97 -14.06 7.06
N LYS A 611 29.28 -13.41 8.19
CA LYS A 611 28.38 -13.23 9.32
C LYS A 611 28.00 -11.76 9.57
N LEU A 612 28.78 -10.80 9.10
CA LEU A 612 28.59 -9.38 9.39
C LEU A 612 28.44 -8.59 8.12
N SER A 613 27.33 -7.87 8.00
CA SER A 613 27.03 -6.99 6.86
C SER A 613 26.44 -5.65 7.27
N LEU A 614 26.63 -4.64 6.41
CA LEU A 614 26.00 -3.34 6.45
C LEU A 614 25.09 -3.21 5.22
N ASP A 615 23.88 -2.69 5.40
CA ASP A 615 22.97 -2.29 4.31
C ASP A 615 22.46 -0.87 4.58
N ASN A 616 22.68 0.01 3.64
CA ASN A 616 22.23 1.40 3.72
C ASN A 616 21.37 1.75 2.52
N THR A 617 20.25 2.40 2.76
CA THR A 617 19.35 2.92 1.72
C THR A 617 19.07 4.38 1.95
N ILE A 618 18.99 5.15 0.88
CA ILE A 618 18.59 6.55 0.89
C ILE A 618 17.75 6.87 -0.33
N SER A 619 16.68 7.62 -0.11
CA SER A 619 15.77 8.07 -1.16
C SER A 619 15.48 9.55 -0.99
N GLN A 620 15.55 10.31 -2.08
CA GLN A 620 15.21 11.72 -2.12
C GLN A 620 14.45 12.05 -3.40
N THR A 621 13.35 12.80 -3.23
CA THR A 621 12.48 13.22 -4.33
C THR A 621 12.17 14.71 -4.19
N PHE A 622 12.16 15.42 -5.30
CA PHE A 622 11.68 16.79 -5.43
C PHE A 622 10.53 16.82 -6.44
N GLY A 623 9.49 17.59 -6.14
CA GLY A 623 8.35 17.75 -7.03
C GLY A 623 7.79 19.16 -6.98
N ARG A 624 7.47 19.73 -8.14
CA ARG A 624 6.85 21.04 -8.30
C ARG A 624 5.85 21.02 -9.44
N TYR A 625 4.82 21.84 -9.36
CA TYR A 625 3.94 22.15 -10.48
C TYR A 625 3.95 23.64 -10.78
N LYS A 626 3.67 23.99 -12.04
CA LYS A 626 3.55 25.35 -12.52
C LYS A 626 2.07 25.76 -12.52
N LYS A 627 1.77 26.91 -11.90
CA LYS A 627 0.48 27.59 -12.04
C LYS A 627 0.35 28.31 -13.38
N PRO A 628 -0.86 28.76 -13.77
CA PRO A 628 -1.04 29.60 -14.96
C PRO A 628 -0.21 30.89 -14.95
N ASP A 629 0.07 31.45 -13.77
CA ASP A 629 0.93 32.62 -13.57
C ASP A 629 2.45 32.30 -13.58
N GLU A 630 2.83 31.10 -14.05
CA GLU A 630 4.21 30.57 -14.09
C GLU A 630 4.87 30.38 -12.72
N THR A 631 4.22 30.70 -11.60
CA THR A 631 4.78 30.42 -10.27
C THR A 631 4.85 28.91 -10.00
N LYS A 632 5.94 28.48 -9.38
CA LYS A 632 6.17 27.07 -9.00
C LYS A 632 5.71 26.82 -7.58
N LYS A 633 4.82 25.84 -7.41
CA LYS A 633 4.39 25.35 -6.10
C LYS A 633 4.84 23.91 -5.83
N PRO A 634 5.03 23.53 -4.55
CA PRO A 634 5.26 22.14 -4.19
C PRO A 634 4.14 21.22 -4.70
N LEU A 635 4.52 20.04 -5.16
CA LEU A 635 3.58 18.95 -5.42
C LEU A 635 3.27 18.23 -4.11
N ASP A 636 2.01 17.79 -3.96
CA ASP A 636 1.55 17.07 -2.76
C ASP A 636 2.31 15.76 -2.55
N HIS A 637 2.40 15.35 -1.30
CA HIS A 637 2.88 14.04 -0.85
C HIS A 637 4.31 13.68 -1.26
N VAL A 638 5.11 14.68 -1.69
CA VAL A 638 6.54 14.47 -1.93
C VAL A 638 7.27 14.41 -0.58
N PRO A 639 7.74 13.23 -0.14
CA PRO A 639 8.38 13.09 1.17
C PRO A 639 9.72 13.81 1.22
N PRO A 640 10.21 14.18 2.41
CA PRO A 640 11.60 14.61 2.58
C PRO A 640 12.55 13.43 2.34
N VAL A 641 13.87 13.67 2.36
CA VAL A 641 14.85 12.59 2.31
C VAL A 641 14.59 11.59 3.43
N PHE A 642 14.65 10.29 3.11
CA PHE A 642 14.48 9.21 4.07
C PHE A 642 15.37 8.02 3.73
N GLY A 643 15.57 7.16 4.71
CA GLY A 643 16.37 5.97 4.50
C GLY A 643 16.55 5.14 5.77
N LYS A 644 17.36 4.11 5.61
CA LYS A 644 17.65 3.14 6.66
C LYS A 644 19.09 2.66 6.56
N THR A 645 19.75 2.54 7.69
CA THR A 645 21.08 1.92 7.82
C THR A 645 20.92 0.73 8.75
N THR A 646 21.37 -0.45 8.33
CA THR A 646 21.25 -1.69 9.09
C THR A 646 22.60 -2.39 9.18
N ILE A 647 23.03 -2.77 10.37
CA ILE A 647 24.14 -3.67 10.61
C ILE A 647 23.53 -5.00 11.04
N THR A 648 23.86 -6.06 10.30
CA THR A 648 23.35 -7.41 10.54
C THR A 648 24.51 -8.33 10.94
N TYR A 649 24.36 -9.01 12.06
CA TYR A 649 25.11 -10.22 12.39
C TYR A 649 24.20 -11.43 12.22
N ALA A 650 24.65 -12.42 11.47
CA ALA A 650 23.91 -13.67 11.25
C ALA A 650 24.82 -14.87 11.28
N ASP A 651 24.44 -15.86 12.08
CA ASP A 651 25.06 -17.18 12.16
C ASP A 651 23.99 -18.25 12.01
N LYS A 652 24.36 -19.54 12.09
CA LYS A 652 23.43 -20.68 11.97
C LYS A 652 22.25 -20.62 12.97
N LYS A 653 22.48 -20.12 14.20
CA LYS A 653 21.49 -20.08 15.26
C LYS A 653 20.99 -18.67 15.61
N ILE A 654 21.79 -17.66 15.33
CA ILE A 654 21.52 -16.29 15.79
C ILE A 654 21.51 -15.36 14.58
N SER A 655 20.47 -14.50 14.51
CA SER A 655 20.45 -13.32 13.67
C SER A 655 20.16 -12.11 14.54
N SER A 656 20.97 -11.07 14.43
CA SER A 656 20.81 -9.81 15.18
C SER A 656 21.01 -8.63 14.25
N GLU A 657 20.17 -7.62 14.38
CA GLU A 657 20.25 -6.38 13.61
C GLU A 657 20.15 -5.18 14.53
N ILE A 658 21.07 -4.26 14.36
CA ILE A 658 20.93 -2.88 14.84
C ILE A 658 20.65 -2.03 13.60
N TYR A 659 19.56 -1.27 13.64
CA TYR A 659 19.21 -0.43 12.52
C TYR A 659 18.74 0.96 12.94
N CYS A 660 19.11 1.93 12.11
CA CYS A 660 18.73 3.31 12.22
C CYS A 660 17.77 3.66 11.07
N MET A 661 16.62 4.20 11.39
CA MET A 661 15.71 4.80 10.41
C MET A 661 15.75 6.32 10.56
N PHE A 662 15.77 7.03 9.45
CA PHE A 662 15.82 8.49 9.47
C PHE A 662 14.91 9.11 8.42
N ASN A 663 14.45 10.32 8.74
CA ASN A 663 13.65 11.15 7.86
C ASN A 663 14.10 12.62 8.01
N GLY A 664 14.30 13.30 6.89
CA GLY A 664 14.68 14.69 6.87
C GLY A 664 13.56 15.63 7.30
N TRP A 665 13.87 16.90 7.45
CA TRP A 665 12.88 17.93 7.76
C TRP A 665 12.07 18.30 6.52
N LYS A 666 10.73 18.18 6.58
CA LYS A 666 9.84 18.77 5.58
C LYS A 666 9.40 20.15 6.07
N LYS A 667 10.03 21.21 5.57
CA LYS A 667 9.75 22.58 6.00
C LYS A 667 8.39 23.05 5.47
N ILE A 668 7.73 23.94 6.23
CA ILE A 668 6.38 24.42 5.88
C ILE A 668 6.32 25.07 4.49
N LYS A 669 7.39 25.74 4.05
CA LYS A 669 7.50 26.33 2.70
C LYS A 669 7.47 25.31 1.55
N ASP A 670 7.71 24.03 1.88
CA ASP A 670 7.70 22.89 0.94
C ASP A 670 6.39 22.10 0.98
N TYR A 671 5.39 22.59 1.74
CA TYR A 671 4.02 22.06 1.73
C TYR A 671 3.22 22.67 0.59
N ASN A 672 2.32 21.89 0.00
CA ASN A 672 1.28 22.46 -0.86
C ASN A 672 0.12 22.96 0.01
N PRO A 673 -0.13 24.29 0.10
CA PRO A 673 -1.18 24.82 0.96
C PRO A 673 -2.60 24.53 0.42
N ASP A 674 -2.72 24.24 -0.88
CA ASP A 674 -3.99 23.94 -1.53
C ASP A 674 -4.29 22.43 -1.57
N GLY A 675 -3.29 21.59 -1.25
CA GLY A 675 -3.36 20.14 -1.33
C GLY A 675 -3.61 19.42 0.00
N GLU A 676 -3.25 18.15 0.05
CA GLU A 676 -3.51 17.24 1.17
C GLU A 676 -2.24 16.92 1.99
N ASP A 677 -1.25 17.81 2.03
CA ASP A 677 -0.02 17.65 2.84
C ASP A 677 -0.27 17.74 4.36
N ASN A 678 -1.51 18.03 4.77
CA ASN A 678 -1.94 18.06 6.17
C ASN A 678 -1.07 18.94 7.09
N GLY A 679 -0.81 20.17 6.65
CA GLY A 679 -0.04 21.15 7.42
C GLY A 679 -0.57 21.40 8.84
N GLN A 680 -1.88 21.20 9.07
CA GLN A 680 -2.50 21.31 10.40
C GLN A 680 -2.00 20.30 11.42
N TYR A 681 -1.41 19.19 10.97
CA TYR A 681 -0.83 18.17 11.86
C TYR A 681 0.69 18.29 12.02
N ALA A 682 1.29 19.29 11.37
CA ALA A 682 2.71 19.61 11.50
C ALA A 682 2.95 20.67 12.60
N THR A 683 4.22 20.91 12.89
CA THR A 683 4.62 22.09 13.67
C THR A 683 4.55 23.34 12.80
N PRO A 684 4.58 24.57 13.37
CA PRO A 684 4.64 25.81 12.59
C PRO A 684 5.77 25.85 11.56
N ASP A 685 6.87 25.14 11.80
CA ASP A 685 8.02 25.06 10.89
C ASP A 685 7.92 23.87 9.90
N GLY A 686 6.84 23.10 9.94
CA GLY A 686 6.63 21.88 9.15
C GLY A 686 6.87 20.59 9.94
N MET A 687 7.07 19.45 9.26
CA MET A 687 7.29 18.15 9.90
C MET A 687 8.77 18.00 10.28
N PRO A 688 9.09 17.88 11.58
CA PRO A 688 10.46 17.81 12.06
C PRO A 688 11.20 16.57 11.57
N ALA A 689 12.50 16.72 11.30
CA ALA A 689 13.37 15.57 11.05
C ALA A 689 13.48 14.70 12.29
N TRP A 690 13.62 13.38 12.06
CA TRP A 690 13.76 12.41 13.13
C TRP A 690 14.71 11.27 12.73
N MET A 691 15.19 10.58 13.74
CA MET A 691 16.00 9.38 13.63
C MET A 691 15.65 8.46 14.80
N THR A 692 15.47 7.17 14.53
CA THR A 692 15.26 6.13 15.54
C THR A 692 16.37 5.09 15.46
N LEU A 693 16.86 4.67 16.62
CA LEU A 693 17.72 3.49 16.75
C LEU A 693 16.89 2.32 17.23
N ASN A 694 17.11 1.17 16.62
CA ASN A 694 16.29 -0.01 16.82
C ASN A 694 17.19 -1.24 16.85
N TRP A 695 16.75 -2.26 17.58
CA TRP A 695 17.39 -3.59 17.62
C TRP A 695 16.34 -4.67 17.42
N ARG A 696 16.71 -5.72 16.71
CA ARG A 696 15.92 -6.96 16.62
C ARG A 696 16.84 -8.16 16.52
N GLY A 697 16.40 -9.27 17.08
CA GLY A 697 17.15 -10.50 17.09
C GLY A 697 16.25 -11.72 16.94
N SER A 698 16.84 -12.81 16.50
CA SER A 698 16.22 -14.13 16.37
C SER A 698 17.19 -15.19 16.81
N TYR A 699 16.72 -16.14 17.61
CA TYR A 699 17.45 -17.30 18.07
C TYR A 699 16.72 -18.58 17.66
N SER A 700 17.37 -19.43 16.88
CA SER A 700 16.86 -20.75 16.52
C SER A 700 17.07 -21.73 17.69
N VAL A 701 16.02 -21.93 18.48
CA VAL A 701 16.02 -22.87 19.63
C VAL A 701 16.23 -24.29 19.13
N THR A 702 15.51 -24.63 18.06
CA THR A 702 15.69 -25.87 17.29
C THR A 702 15.74 -25.52 15.81
N LYS A 703 15.89 -26.52 14.93
CA LYS A 703 15.76 -26.30 13.47
C LYS A 703 14.37 -25.84 13.04
N ASN A 704 13.36 -26.07 13.85
CA ASN A 704 11.95 -25.78 13.57
C ASN A 704 11.36 -24.65 14.42
N ILE A 705 12.00 -24.27 15.53
CA ILE A 705 11.46 -23.29 16.47
C ILE A 705 12.46 -22.15 16.63
N SER A 706 11.99 -20.93 16.47
CA SER A 706 12.76 -19.71 16.70
C SER A 706 12.04 -18.76 17.66
N LEU A 707 12.80 -18.13 18.54
CA LEU A 707 12.40 -17.03 19.39
C LEU A 707 12.91 -15.73 18.74
N GLN A 708 12.02 -14.75 18.58
CA GLN A 708 12.36 -13.44 18.04
C GLN A 708 12.08 -12.36 19.09
N GLY A 709 12.96 -11.39 19.20
CA GLY A 709 12.82 -10.25 20.09
C GLY A 709 13.25 -8.96 19.41
N GLY A 710 12.72 -7.84 19.88
CA GLY A 710 13.12 -6.54 19.37
C GLY A 710 12.83 -5.40 20.32
N VAL A 711 13.59 -4.32 20.16
CA VAL A 711 13.34 -3.02 20.79
C VAL A 711 13.38 -1.98 19.68
N GLU A 712 12.23 -1.43 19.36
CA GLU A 712 12.11 -0.36 18.39
C GLU A 712 12.09 1.00 19.10
N ASN A 713 12.61 2.03 18.42
CA ASN A 713 12.69 3.37 18.95
C ASN A 713 13.29 3.41 20.37
N ILE A 714 14.52 2.89 20.51
CA ILE A 714 15.21 2.69 21.81
C ILE A 714 15.25 3.97 22.66
N PHE A 715 15.37 5.14 22.02
CA PHE A 715 15.43 6.45 22.68
C PHE A 715 14.06 7.07 22.95
N ASP A 716 12.97 6.33 22.69
CA ASP A 716 11.59 6.77 22.90
C ASP A 716 11.26 8.11 22.23
N ARG A 717 11.83 8.35 21.04
CA ARG A 717 11.66 9.59 20.29
C ARG A 717 10.20 9.78 19.88
N ASN A 718 9.63 10.97 20.11
CA ASN A 718 8.35 11.36 19.52
C ASN A 718 8.58 11.85 18.08
N TYR A 719 7.91 11.23 17.12
CA TYR A 719 8.02 11.56 15.70
C TYR A 719 6.75 11.23 14.92
N ARG A 720 6.64 11.86 13.75
CA ARG A 720 5.59 11.57 12.75
C ARG A 720 6.20 11.46 11.36
N PHE A 721 5.62 10.62 10.54
CA PHE A 721 5.87 10.66 9.11
C PHE A 721 5.22 11.90 8.50
N PHE A 722 5.84 12.44 7.44
CA PHE A 722 5.29 13.59 6.71
C PHE A 722 3.85 13.32 6.27
N ALA A 723 3.01 14.36 6.33
CA ALA A 723 1.58 14.36 6.00
C ALA A 723 0.69 13.45 6.88
N SER A 724 1.22 12.82 7.92
CA SER A 724 0.48 11.98 8.86
C SER A 724 -0.08 12.78 10.03
N GLY A 725 -1.34 12.53 10.40
CA GLY A 725 -1.98 13.03 11.62
C GLY A 725 -1.86 12.08 12.81
N PHE A 726 -1.17 10.95 12.62
CA PHE A 726 -0.95 9.89 13.59
C PHE A 726 0.54 9.80 13.96
N SER A 727 0.85 9.89 15.26
CA SER A 727 2.23 9.78 15.73
C SER A 727 2.72 8.34 15.65
N ALA A 728 3.97 8.18 15.25
CA ALA A 728 4.62 6.89 15.17
C ALA A 728 4.84 6.26 16.58
N PRO A 729 5.06 4.93 16.65
CA PRO A 729 5.26 4.22 17.90
C PRO A 729 6.39 4.80 18.75
N GLY A 730 6.17 4.93 20.06
CA GLY A 730 7.23 5.15 21.05
C GLY A 730 8.14 3.92 21.18
N ARG A 731 8.88 3.82 22.29
CA ARG A 731 9.69 2.63 22.57
C ARG A 731 8.79 1.40 22.64
N ASN A 732 9.13 0.40 21.83
CA ASN A 732 8.35 -0.81 21.65
C ASN A 732 9.19 -2.06 21.91
N PHE A 733 8.76 -2.90 22.85
CA PHE A 733 9.36 -4.21 23.07
C PHE A 733 8.51 -5.26 22.34
N ILE A 734 9.15 -6.09 21.56
CA ILE A 734 8.50 -7.12 20.74
C ILE A 734 9.05 -8.47 21.15
N ILE A 735 8.15 -9.45 21.30
CA ILE A 735 8.50 -10.85 21.44
C ILE A 735 7.63 -11.69 20.51
N ALA A 736 8.23 -12.68 19.85
CA ALA A 736 7.49 -13.62 19.01
C ALA A 736 8.11 -15.02 19.09
N LEU A 737 7.26 -16.03 19.06
CA LEU A 737 7.64 -17.42 18.94
C LEU A 737 7.14 -17.92 17.57
N ARG A 738 8.05 -18.48 16.78
CA ARG A 738 7.75 -19.00 15.44
C ARG A 738 8.14 -20.45 15.33
N ALA A 739 7.22 -21.28 14.82
CA ALA A 739 7.46 -22.67 14.47
C ALA A 739 7.32 -22.83 12.95
N ILE A 740 8.21 -23.62 12.35
CA ILE A 740 8.22 -23.95 10.91
C ILE A 740 8.26 -25.46 10.78
N LEU A 741 7.31 -26.02 10.00
CA LEU A 741 7.22 -27.46 9.71
C LEU A 741 7.98 -27.81 8.42
#